data_357274863dd720cdadae68180c5c0bed
#
_entry.id   357274863dd720cdadae68180c5c0bed
#
_cell.length_a   1.000
_cell.length_b   1.000
_cell.length_c   1.000
_cell.angle_alpha   90.00
_cell.angle_beta   90.00
_cell.angle_gamma   90.00
#
_symmetry.space_group_name_H-M   'P 1'
#
loop_
_entity.id
_entity.type
_entity.pdbx_description
1 polymer ?
#
loop_
_entity_poly.entity_id
_entity_poly.type
_entity_poly.pdbx_seq_one_letter_code
_entity_poly.pdbx_strand_id
1 'polypeptide(L)'
;MPREYSLERTRNIGIMAHIDAGKTTTTERILYYTGVNHKIGDTHDGTATMDWMEQEQERGITITSAATTCHWSGSTHQFPEHRINIIDTPGHVDFTVEVERSLRVLDGSVTVFCAKGGVEPQSETVWHQADKYKVPRMAFVNKMDIMGADFYNVVNMMKDRLKCNAVPVQLPIGSEDTFKGIIDLITMRAEVYYDDLGKDIRDEDIPADMMEKAQQYHDELWEHVAELDEDLMMKYLEGEELTIPEVKAAIRKGCIANEIVPVLCGTAYRNKGVQPLLDAVIEYMPAPTDIPDIKGVNPQTDEEDSRPSSDDAPFSALAFKIATDPFVGRLTFFRVYSGTITAGSSVLNATKDQRERLGRILQMHANHRQDIDCVYSGDIAAGIGFKNTTTGDTLCDEKHPIILESMEFPDPVIRVAIEPKTKAGQEKMGIALAKLAEEDPTFKTYTDEETGQTIIAGMGELHLEIIVDRLLREFKVEANVGSPQVAYKETIRRSADVDQKYARQSGGKGQYGHVKIIVEPNESGKGYEFINKIVGGAIPKEYIEPVNQGIQGAMQAGILAGYPVVDVKVTLYDGSYHEVDSSEMAFKIAGSMAFKEAMKKADPVLMEPIMQVDVMVPEEYMGDVIGDLNSRRGQIQGMEPRGGVEAISAGVPLSEMFGYATALRSRTQGRGQYTMQPSHYTEVPKSIQEKIIDSRTKNNG
;
A
#
# COMPACT_ATOMS: atom_id res chain seq x y z
N MET A 1 -8.55 -17.83 28.99
CA MET A 1 -7.21 -18.16 29.51
C MET A 1 -6.45 -16.87 29.73
N PRO A 2 -5.49 -16.76 30.65
CA PRO A 2 -4.68 -15.57 30.75
C PRO A 2 -3.81 -15.41 29.46
N ARG A 3 -3.54 -14.17 29.10
CA ARG A 3 -2.66 -13.81 27.98
C ARG A 3 -1.25 -14.39 28.21
N GLU A 4 -0.66 -14.99 27.18
CA GLU A 4 0.67 -15.59 27.28
C GLU A 4 1.78 -14.51 27.28
N TYR A 5 1.64 -13.50 26.40
CA TYR A 5 2.55 -12.35 26.30
C TYR A 5 1.79 -11.06 26.60
N SER A 6 2.35 -10.20 27.45
CA SER A 6 1.77 -8.89 27.72
C SER A 6 1.82 -8.00 26.47
N LEU A 7 0.96 -6.98 26.41
CA LEU A 7 0.96 -5.99 25.32
C LEU A 7 2.34 -5.32 25.14
N GLU A 8 3.01 -5.02 26.24
CA GLU A 8 4.34 -4.40 26.25
C GLU A 8 5.42 -5.30 25.62
N ARG A 9 5.21 -6.62 25.64
CA ARG A 9 6.11 -7.61 25.04
C ARG A 9 5.67 -8.06 23.63
N THR A 10 4.76 -7.36 23.04
CA THR A 10 4.28 -7.65 21.68
C THR A 10 4.81 -6.58 20.72
N ARG A 11 5.24 -6.99 19.53
CA ARG A 11 5.66 -6.11 18.43
C ARG A 11 4.94 -6.53 17.16
N ASN A 12 4.28 -5.58 16.51
CA ASN A 12 3.65 -5.79 15.20
C ASN A 12 4.41 -4.97 14.18
N ILE A 13 5.29 -5.61 13.44
CA ILE A 13 6.20 -4.93 12.51
C ILE A 13 6.01 -5.38 11.07
N GLY A 14 6.24 -4.47 10.14
CA GLY A 14 6.37 -4.75 8.72
C GLY A 14 7.81 -4.71 8.27
N ILE A 15 8.16 -5.55 7.31
CA ILE A 15 9.42 -5.46 6.58
C ILE A 15 9.11 -4.88 5.21
N MET A 16 9.67 -3.72 4.91
CA MET A 16 9.49 -2.99 3.67
C MET A 16 10.79 -2.82 2.94
N ALA A 17 10.75 -2.86 1.63
CA ALA A 17 11.94 -2.63 0.80
C ALA A 17 11.53 -2.41 -0.65
N HIS A 18 12.42 -1.81 -1.45
CA HIS A 18 12.32 -1.93 -2.90
C HIS A 18 12.72 -3.33 -3.37
N ILE A 19 12.46 -3.61 -4.64
CA ILE A 19 12.83 -4.87 -5.28
C ILE A 19 14.36 -5.07 -5.12
N ASP A 20 14.77 -6.28 -4.85
CA ASP A 20 16.18 -6.69 -4.70
C ASP A 20 16.96 -6.03 -3.54
N ALA A 21 16.34 -5.31 -2.61
CA ALA A 21 17.03 -4.84 -1.42
C ALA A 21 17.39 -5.96 -0.41
N GLY A 22 16.82 -7.14 -0.62
CA GLY A 22 17.02 -8.30 0.25
C GLY A 22 16.01 -8.42 1.38
N LYS A 23 14.78 -7.95 1.14
CA LYS A 23 13.66 -8.03 2.09
C LYS A 23 13.39 -9.47 2.53
N THR A 24 13.05 -10.36 1.59
CA THR A 24 12.75 -11.76 1.89
C THR A 24 13.92 -12.47 2.55
N THR A 25 15.15 -12.22 2.09
CA THR A 25 16.37 -12.76 2.73
C THR A 25 16.46 -12.31 4.19
N THR A 26 16.20 -11.03 4.47
CA THR A 26 16.21 -10.50 5.85
C THR A 26 15.16 -11.19 6.71
N THR A 27 13.94 -11.32 6.21
CA THR A 27 12.84 -12.00 6.91
C THR A 27 13.17 -13.48 7.18
N GLU A 28 13.70 -14.21 6.19
CA GLU A 28 14.11 -15.61 6.35
C GLU A 28 15.21 -15.77 7.42
N ARG A 29 16.16 -14.83 7.53
CA ARG A 29 17.18 -14.85 8.58
C ARG A 29 16.61 -14.56 9.96
N ILE A 30 15.64 -13.65 10.04
CA ILE A 30 14.87 -13.42 11.29
C ILE A 30 14.19 -14.72 11.73
N LEU A 31 13.48 -15.42 10.83
CA LEU A 31 12.82 -16.68 11.13
C LEU A 31 13.80 -17.78 11.54
N TYR A 32 14.99 -17.81 10.95
CA TYR A 32 16.03 -18.75 11.32
C TYR A 32 16.58 -18.50 12.73
N TYR A 33 16.96 -17.25 13.06
CA TYR A 33 17.52 -16.93 14.38
C TYR A 33 16.50 -16.99 15.50
N THR A 34 15.23 -16.80 15.21
CA THR A 34 14.13 -16.98 16.18
C THR A 34 13.66 -18.43 16.31
N GLY A 35 14.26 -19.37 15.58
CA GLY A 35 13.97 -20.80 15.68
C GLY A 35 12.68 -21.26 14.99
N VAL A 36 12.01 -20.38 14.25
CA VAL A 36 10.82 -20.74 13.45
C VAL A 36 11.22 -21.65 12.30
N ASN A 37 12.33 -21.34 11.63
CA ASN A 37 12.91 -22.15 10.57
C ASN A 37 14.15 -22.89 11.08
N HIS A 38 14.24 -24.17 10.77
CA HIS A 38 15.41 -24.99 11.11
C HIS A 38 16.51 -24.95 10.04
N LYS A 39 16.20 -24.47 8.85
CA LYS A 39 17.12 -24.30 7.72
C LYS A 39 17.03 -22.86 7.22
N ILE A 40 18.15 -22.38 6.72
CA ILE A 40 18.20 -21.06 6.07
C ILE A 40 17.54 -21.21 4.69
N GLY A 41 16.42 -20.49 4.48
CA GLY A 41 15.78 -20.36 3.18
C GLY A 41 16.50 -19.35 2.29
N ASP A 42 16.45 -19.54 0.97
CA ASP A 42 16.99 -18.60 -0.02
C ASP A 42 15.97 -18.34 -1.13
N THR A 43 15.84 -17.07 -1.52
CA THR A 43 14.96 -16.64 -2.61
C THR A 43 15.44 -17.14 -3.96
N HIS A 44 16.76 -17.22 -4.16
CA HIS A 44 17.35 -17.69 -5.43
C HIS A 44 17.14 -19.19 -5.66
N ASP A 45 17.03 -19.96 -4.59
CA ASP A 45 16.81 -21.41 -4.66
C ASP A 45 15.30 -21.76 -4.54
N GLY A 46 14.40 -20.78 -4.45
CA GLY A 46 12.97 -20.97 -4.27
C GLY A 46 12.57 -21.68 -2.95
N THR A 47 13.44 -21.61 -1.94
CA THR A 47 13.25 -22.27 -0.63
C THR A 47 12.76 -21.33 0.47
N ALA A 48 12.47 -20.07 0.13
CA ALA A 48 11.98 -19.07 1.08
C ALA A 48 10.59 -19.46 1.62
N THR A 49 10.44 -19.43 2.94
CA THR A 49 9.22 -19.86 3.63
C THR A 49 8.09 -18.84 3.51
N MET A 50 8.44 -17.55 3.42
CA MET A 50 7.47 -16.45 3.32
C MET A 50 6.92 -16.29 1.91
N ASP A 51 7.69 -16.62 0.87
CA ASP A 51 7.24 -16.64 -0.52
C ASP A 51 6.61 -18.02 -0.82
N TRP A 52 5.37 -18.21 -0.41
CA TRP A 52 4.69 -19.52 -0.46
C TRP A 52 4.00 -19.80 -1.80
N MET A 53 3.77 -18.78 -2.63
CA MET A 53 3.21 -18.97 -3.97
C MET A 53 4.28 -19.41 -4.96
N GLU A 54 3.94 -20.35 -5.84
CA GLU A 54 4.85 -20.78 -6.91
C GLU A 54 5.35 -19.60 -7.76
N GLN A 55 4.49 -18.62 -8.02
CA GLN A 55 4.83 -17.41 -8.77
C GLN A 55 5.84 -16.51 -8.05
N GLU A 56 5.75 -16.41 -6.72
CA GLU A 56 6.73 -15.70 -5.91
C GLU A 56 8.09 -16.36 -5.99
N GLN A 57 8.12 -17.68 -5.86
CA GLN A 57 9.34 -18.48 -5.93
C GLN A 57 10.00 -18.43 -7.32
N GLU A 58 9.20 -18.57 -8.38
CA GLU A 58 9.70 -18.54 -9.76
C GLU A 58 10.22 -17.17 -10.18
N ARG A 59 9.60 -16.09 -9.70
CA ARG A 59 9.93 -14.70 -10.06
C ARG A 59 10.91 -14.05 -9.08
N GLY A 60 11.10 -14.63 -7.89
CA GLY A 60 11.93 -14.08 -6.83
C GLY A 60 11.40 -12.77 -6.23
N ILE A 61 10.08 -12.55 -6.29
CA ILE A 61 9.42 -11.34 -5.78
C ILE A 61 8.27 -11.71 -4.86
N THR A 62 8.07 -10.95 -3.79
CA THR A 62 6.88 -11.08 -2.95
C THR A 62 5.68 -10.40 -3.63
N ILE A 63 4.60 -11.13 -3.82
CA ILE A 63 3.36 -10.68 -4.47
C ILE A 63 2.31 -10.36 -3.42
N THR A 64 2.14 -11.26 -2.46
CA THR A 64 1.15 -11.12 -1.38
C THR A 64 1.84 -10.96 -0.03
N SER A 65 1.29 -10.11 0.83
CA SER A 65 1.78 -10.00 2.20
C SER A 65 1.57 -11.31 2.95
N ALA A 66 2.60 -11.78 3.64
CA ALA A 66 2.55 -12.94 4.51
C ALA A 66 2.77 -12.52 5.95
N ALA A 67 1.99 -13.09 6.88
CA ALA A 67 2.11 -12.84 8.30
C ALA A 67 2.71 -14.05 9.00
N THR A 68 3.65 -13.82 9.90
CA THR A 68 4.24 -14.86 10.74
C THR A 68 4.52 -14.34 12.14
N THR A 69 4.51 -15.24 13.09
CA THR A 69 4.83 -14.93 14.49
C THR A 69 6.14 -15.61 14.88
N CYS A 70 7.02 -14.86 15.51
CA CYS A 70 8.26 -15.39 16.09
C CYS A 70 8.50 -14.82 17.49
N HIS A 71 9.48 -15.38 18.20
CA HIS A 71 9.80 -15.02 19.57
C HIS A 71 11.28 -14.68 19.68
N TRP A 72 11.60 -13.65 20.45
CA TRP A 72 12.96 -13.20 20.64
C TRP A 72 13.19 -12.71 22.08
N SER A 73 14.34 -13.09 22.66
CA SER A 73 14.73 -12.69 24.01
C SER A 73 16.07 -11.93 24.05
N GLY A 74 16.56 -11.54 22.88
CA GLY A 74 17.86 -10.87 22.72
C GLY A 74 18.98 -11.80 22.27
N SER A 75 20.01 -11.23 21.66
CA SER A 75 21.20 -11.95 21.18
C SER A 75 21.92 -12.71 22.29
N THR A 76 21.89 -12.17 23.52
CA THR A 76 22.47 -12.76 24.73
C THR A 76 21.43 -13.11 25.80
N HIS A 77 20.16 -13.25 25.39
CA HIS A 77 19.02 -13.45 26.29
C HIS A 77 18.85 -12.34 27.34
N GLN A 78 19.22 -11.12 27.00
CA GLN A 78 19.16 -9.95 27.89
C GLN A 78 17.75 -9.39 28.09
N PHE A 79 16.78 -9.76 27.25
CA PHE A 79 15.39 -9.33 27.37
C PHE A 79 14.47 -10.46 27.86
N PRO A 80 13.36 -10.16 28.51
CA PRO A 80 12.27 -11.11 28.61
C PRO A 80 11.77 -11.47 27.20
N GLU A 81 11.29 -12.68 27.03
CA GLU A 81 10.82 -13.12 25.70
C GLU A 81 9.70 -12.23 25.18
N HIS A 82 9.86 -11.75 23.96
CA HIS A 82 8.91 -10.93 23.21
C HIS A 82 8.30 -11.73 22.06
N ARG A 83 7.03 -11.48 21.80
CA ARG A 83 6.35 -11.97 20.60
C ARG A 83 6.42 -10.92 19.51
N ILE A 84 6.94 -11.28 18.37
CA ILE A 84 7.06 -10.41 17.21
C ILE A 84 6.20 -10.98 16.08
N ASN A 85 5.18 -10.23 15.71
CA ASN A 85 4.37 -10.51 14.52
C ASN A 85 4.98 -9.73 13.36
N ILE A 86 5.37 -10.43 12.32
CA ILE A 86 6.00 -9.85 11.13
C ILE A 86 5.02 -9.97 9.97
N ILE A 87 4.78 -8.86 9.28
CA ILE A 87 4.10 -8.83 8.00
C ILE A 87 5.14 -8.50 6.93
N ASP A 88 5.41 -9.47 6.08
CA ASP A 88 6.26 -9.27 4.92
C ASP A 88 5.44 -8.66 3.79
N THR A 89 5.86 -7.49 3.28
CA THR A 89 5.10 -6.71 2.31
C THR A 89 5.72 -6.81 0.91
N PRO A 90 4.94 -6.76 -0.17
CA PRO A 90 5.47 -6.69 -1.52
C PRO A 90 6.39 -5.48 -1.73
N GLY A 91 7.41 -5.64 -2.55
CA GLY A 91 8.30 -4.53 -2.95
C GLY A 91 7.97 -3.92 -4.31
N HIS A 92 7.03 -4.50 -5.07
CA HIS A 92 6.70 -4.07 -6.42
C HIS A 92 5.52 -3.08 -6.44
N VAL A 93 5.62 -2.06 -7.27
CA VAL A 93 4.62 -0.97 -7.36
C VAL A 93 3.21 -1.42 -7.76
N ASP A 94 3.08 -2.48 -8.54
CA ASP A 94 1.77 -3.04 -8.89
C ASP A 94 1.01 -3.59 -7.68
N PHE A 95 1.71 -3.81 -6.57
CA PHE A 95 1.17 -4.33 -5.31
C PHE A 95 1.21 -3.32 -4.16
N THR A 96 1.27 -2.03 -4.46
CA THR A 96 1.28 -0.95 -3.44
C THR A 96 0.10 -1.02 -2.48
N VAL A 97 -1.02 -1.57 -2.92
CA VAL A 97 -2.20 -1.79 -2.07
C VAL A 97 -1.97 -2.82 -0.98
N GLU A 98 -1.20 -3.88 -1.27
CA GLU A 98 -0.80 -4.84 -0.23
C GLU A 98 0.09 -4.17 0.83
N VAL A 99 0.97 -3.26 0.40
CA VAL A 99 1.78 -2.44 1.30
C VAL A 99 0.89 -1.53 2.16
N GLU A 100 -0.06 -0.84 1.55
CA GLU A 100 -0.96 0.09 2.24
C GLU A 100 -1.85 -0.64 3.27
N ARG A 101 -2.40 -1.80 2.92
CA ARG A 101 -3.13 -2.66 3.87
C ARG A 101 -2.27 -3.04 5.07
N SER A 102 -1.04 -3.45 4.82
CA SER A 102 -0.11 -3.85 5.86
C SER A 102 0.24 -2.68 6.78
N LEU A 103 0.57 -1.53 6.19
CA LEU A 103 0.89 -0.31 6.93
C LEU A 103 -0.24 0.13 7.89
N ARG A 104 -1.49 -0.08 7.47
CA ARG A 104 -2.65 0.30 8.28
C ARG A 104 -2.76 -0.47 9.58
N VAL A 105 -2.24 -1.69 9.63
CA VAL A 105 -2.36 -2.60 10.77
C VAL A 105 -1.07 -2.80 11.56
N LEU A 106 0.05 -2.23 11.09
CA LEU A 106 1.34 -2.30 11.74
C LEU A 106 1.51 -1.20 12.79
N ASP A 107 2.28 -1.51 13.81
CA ASP A 107 2.68 -0.54 14.83
C ASP A 107 4.02 0.13 14.49
N GLY A 108 4.86 -0.56 13.75
CA GLY A 108 6.14 -0.07 13.28
C GLY A 108 6.63 -0.83 12.07
N SER A 109 7.67 -0.33 11.42
CA SER A 109 8.25 -0.99 10.27
C SER A 109 9.77 -0.90 10.22
N VAL A 110 10.37 -1.92 9.62
CA VAL A 110 11.79 -1.95 9.26
C VAL A 110 11.88 -1.76 7.75
N THR A 111 12.50 -0.67 7.33
CA THR A 111 12.75 -0.40 5.91
C THR A 111 14.15 -0.87 5.55
N VAL A 112 14.23 -1.82 4.64
CA VAL A 112 15.49 -2.39 4.16
C VAL A 112 15.95 -1.64 2.92
N PHE A 113 17.14 -1.04 2.99
CA PHE A 113 17.80 -0.37 1.87
C PHE A 113 18.99 -1.20 1.38
N CYS A 114 19.23 -1.18 0.07
CA CYS A 114 20.43 -1.75 -0.49
C CYS A 114 21.61 -0.79 -0.28
N ALA A 115 22.72 -1.27 0.26
CA ALA A 115 23.91 -0.43 0.54
C ALA A 115 24.52 0.20 -0.73
N LYS A 116 24.28 -0.38 -1.90
CA LYS A 116 24.72 0.16 -3.19
C LYS A 116 23.69 1.13 -3.82
N GLY A 117 22.43 0.71 -3.89
CA GLY A 117 21.36 1.50 -4.55
C GLY A 117 20.81 2.64 -3.67
N GLY A 118 20.85 2.45 -2.36
CA GLY A 118 20.34 3.42 -1.39
C GLY A 118 18.83 3.63 -1.50
N VAL A 119 18.40 4.88 -1.53
CA VAL A 119 17.00 5.26 -1.69
C VAL A 119 16.63 5.23 -3.17
N GLU A 120 15.79 4.31 -3.54
CA GLU A 120 15.23 4.16 -4.88
C GLU A 120 13.79 4.69 -4.93
N PRO A 121 13.21 4.98 -6.11
CA PRO A 121 11.86 5.55 -6.23
C PRO A 121 10.78 4.72 -5.54
N GLN A 122 10.90 3.39 -5.58
CA GLN A 122 9.99 2.50 -4.84
C GLN A 122 10.12 2.68 -3.33
N SER A 123 11.36 2.89 -2.83
CA SER A 123 11.58 3.20 -1.42
C SER A 123 10.88 4.49 -1.02
N GLU A 124 10.94 5.53 -1.86
CA GLU A 124 10.25 6.80 -1.64
C GLU A 124 8.74 6.62 -1.57
N THR A 125 8.17 5.84 -2.50
CA THR A 125 6.72 5.56 -2.52
C THR A 125 6.25 4.88 -1.24
N VAL A 126 6.92 3.80 -0.85
CA VAL A 126 6.59 3.05 0.37
C VAL A 126 6.78 3.91 1.62
N TRP A 127 7.83 4.75 1.61
CA TRP A 127 8.11 5.68 2.70
C TRP A 127 6.99 6.71 2.88
N HIS A 128 6.54 7.33 1.79
CA HIS A 128 5.43 8.29 1.83
C HIS A 128 4.10 7.65 2.23
N GLN A 129 3.86 6.39 1.83
CA GLN A 129 2.70 5.64 2.33
C GLN A 129 2.77 5.43 3.86
N ALA A 130 3.96 5.13 4.38
CA ALA A 130 4.17 5.02 5.82
C ALA A 130 4.00 6.38 6.55
N ASP A 131 4.35 7.50 5.91
CA ASP A 131 4.09 8.84 6.44
C ASP A 131 2.59 9.11 6.57
N LYS A 132 1.79 8.71 5.60
CA LYS A 132 0.32 8.85 5.62
C LYS A 132 -0.30 8.24 6.88
N TYR A 133 0.20 7.07 7.28
CA TYR A 133 -0.28 6.35 8.47
C TYR A 133 0.54 6.63 9.74
N LYS A 134 1.53 7.52 9.67
CA LYS A 134 2.43 7.89 10.78
C LYS A 134 3.09 6.68 11.44
N VAL A 135 3.45 5.67 10.65
CA VAL A 135 4.06 4.44 11.15
C VAL A 135 5.51 4.71 11.58
N PRO A 136 5.89 4.44 12.83
CA PRO A 136 7.27 4.50 13.30
C PRO A 136 8.18 3.60 12.47
N ARG A 137 9.38 4.07 12.14
CA ARG A 137 10.31 3.37 11.24
C ARG A 137 11.72 3.32 11.78
N MET A 138 12.39 2.22 11.46
CA MET A 138 13.83 2.10 11.52
C MET A 138 14.35 1.61 10.16
N ALA A 139 15.59 1.90 9.84
CA ALA A 139 16.23 1.54 8.61
C ALA A 139 17.31 0.47 8.82
N PHE A 140 17.37 -0.49 7.91
CA PHE A 140 18.41 -1.50 7.85
C PHE A 140 19.11 -1.43 6.50
N VAL A 141 20.36 -0.98 6.49
CA VAL A 141 21.18 -0.92 5.28
C VAL A 141 21.79 -2.29 5.06
N ASN A 142 21.21 -3.03 4.14
CA ASN A 142 21.51 -4.41 3.82
C ASN A 142 22.50 -4.51 2.64
N LYS A 143 23.05 -5.69 2.44
CA LYS A 143 24.00 -5.99 1.36
C LYS A 143 25.30 -5.19 1.47
N MET A 144 25.81 -5.03 2.67
CA MET A 144 27.11 -4.37 2.89
C MET A 144 28.29 -5.12 2.28
N ASP A 145 28.09 -6.36 1.85
CA ASP A 145 29.09 -7.26 1.24
C ASP A 145 29.20 -7.12 -0.28
N ILE A 146 28.33 -6.38 -0.95
CA ILE A 146 28.36 -6.25 -2.42
C ILE A 146 29.27 -5.10 -2.86
N MET A 147 29.81 -5.23 -4.09
CA MET A 147 30.64 -4.20 -4.71
C MET A 147 29.87 -2.88 -4.87
N GLY A 148 30.44 -1.79 -4.38
CA GLY A 148 29.82 -0.45 -4.39
C GLY A 148 28.94 -0.17 -3.16
N ALA A 149 29.01 -1.01 -2.12
CA ALA A 149 28.29 -0.77 -0.87
C ALA A 149 28.84 0.45 -0.12
N ASP A 150 28.00 1.42 0.18
CA ASP A 150 28.34 2.65 0.90
C ASP A 150 27.21 3.03 1.88
N PHE A 151 27.39 2.66 3.14
CA PHE A 151 26.47 2.97 4.22
C PHE A 151 26.21 4.47 4.40
N TYR A 152 27.27 5.26 4.35
CA TYR A 152 27.20 6.71 4.61
C TYR A 152 26.44 7.44 3.50
N ASN A 153 26.63 7.03 2.27
CA ASN A 153 25.88 7.55 1.15
C ASN A 153 24.37 7.24 1.29
N VAL A 154 24.01 6.04 1.73
CA VAL A 154 22.59 5.68 1.95
C VAL A 154 21.97 6.57 3.03
N VAL A 155 22.66 6.81 4.14
CA VAL A 155 22.18 7.72 5.21
C VAL A 155 21.97 9.13 4.66
N ASN A 156 22.90 9.64 3.86
CA ASN A 156 22.76 10.95 3.24
C ASN A 156 21.56 10.99 2.26
N MET A 157 21.39 9.96 1.44
CA MET A 157 20.22 9.84 0.55
C MET A 157 18.91 9.83 1.33
N MET A 158 18.85 9.17 2.47
CA MET A 158 17.66 9.20 3.34
C MET A 158 17.33 10.63 3.80
N LYS A 159 18.35 11.38 4.25
CA LYS A 159 18.17 12.79 4.65
C LYS A 159 17.73 13.67 3.49
N ASP A 160 18.33 13.51 2.33
CA ASP A 160 18.10 14.37 1.17
C ASP A 160 16.78 14.07 0.44
N ARG A 161 16.46 12.80 0.24
CA ARG A 161 15.29 12.38 -0.56
C ARG A 161 14.04 12.10 0.27
N LEU A 162 14.21 11.41 1.39
CA LEU A 162 13.08 11.08 2.27
C LEU A 162 12.79 12.19 3.28
N LYS A 163 13.67 13.21 3.38
CA LYS A 163 13.54 14.33 4.32
C LYS A 163 13.35 13.86 5.77
N CYS A 164 13.89 12.70 6.11
CA CYS A 164 13.81 12.13 7.44
C CYS A 164 15.08 12.42 8.25
N ASN A 165 14.94 12.44 9.56
CA ASN A 165 16.07 12.53 10.48
C ASN A 165 16.70 11.14 10.68
N ALA A 166 17.49 10.70 9.70
CA ALA A 166 18.20 9.41 9.75
C ALA A 166 19.40 9.51 10.69
N VAL A 167 19.36 8.74 11.78
CA VAL A 167 20.39 8.75 12.83
C VAL A 167 21.03 7.37 12.92
N PRO A 168 22.28 7.21 12.50
CA PRO A 168 22.99 5.95 12.66
C PRO A 168 23.15 5.58 14.14
N VAL A 169 22.75 4.36 14.49
CA VAL A 169 23.03 3.75 15.80
C VAL A 169 24.11 2.70 15.73
N GLN A 170 24.48 2.34 14.50
CA GLN A 170 25.55 1.41 14.17
C GLN A 170 26.40 1.96 13.03
N LEU A 171 27.66 1.56 12.96
CA LEU A 171 28.52 1.76 11.80
C LEU A 171 29.05 0.42 11.29
N PRO A 172 29.24 0.25 9.97
CA PRO A 172 29.83 -0.97 9.43
C PRO A 172 31.35 -1.01 9.66
N ILE A 173 31.88 -2.19 9.94
CA ILE A 173 33.33 -2.45 9.97
C ILE A 173 33.70 -3.03 8.61
N GLY A 174 34.29 -2.17 7.76
CA GLY A 174 34.59 -2.50 6.38
C GLY A 174 33.37 -2.39 5.46
N SER A 175 33.58 -2.67 4.20
CA SER A 175 32.55 -2.73 3.15
C SER A 175 32.95 -3.75 2.10
N GLU A 176 32.03 -4.21 1.30
CA GLU A 176 32.26 -5.22 0.28
C GLU A 176 32.87 -6.50 0.90
N ASP A 177 33.91 -7.06 0.30
CA ASP A 177 34.57 -8.27 0.80
C ASP A 177 35.25 -8.09 2.19
N THR A 178 35.44 -6.85 2.62
CA THR A 178 36.05 -6.54 3.92
C THR A 178 35.01 -6.36 5.04
N PHE A 179 33.73 -6.40 4.73
CA PHE A 179 32.67 -6.28 5.74
C PHE A 179 32.68 -7.47 6.69
N LYS A 180 33.00 -7.22 7.95
CA LYS A 180 33.17 -8.28 8.96
C LYS A 180 32.37 -8.10 10.23
N GLY A 181 31.76 -6.95 10.44
CA GLY A 181 31.02 -6.68 11.66
C GLY A 181 30.44 -5.28 11.72
N ILE A 182 29.96 -4.91 12.88
CA ILE A 182 29.33 -3.63 13.16
C ILE A 182 29.91 -3.00 14.43
N ILE A 183 29.90 -1.67 14.47
CA ILE A 183 30.17 -0.89 15.68
C ILE A 183 28.83 -0.47 16.27
N ASP A 184 28.57 -0.81 17.51
CA ASP A 184 27.46 -0.24 18.28
C ASP A 184 27.89 1.11 18.84
N LEU A 185 27.29 2.18 18.32
CA LEU A 185 27.60 3.56 18.72
C LEU A 185 27.10 3.91 20.13
N ILE A 186 26.18 3.15 20.69
CA ILE A 186 25.67 3.39 22.05
C ILE A 186 26.63 2.85 23.09
N THR A 187 27.10 1.62 22.90
CA THR A 187 28.05 0.96 23.81
C THR A 187 29.52 1.22 23.45
N MET A 188 29.79 1.77 22.27
CA MET A 188 31.13 1.98 21.71
C MET A 188 31.95 0.68 21.71
N ARG A 189 31.32 -0.40 21.28
CA ARG A 189 31.95 -1.73 21.12
C ARG A 189 31.77 -2.23 19.69
N ALA A 190 32.62 -3.14 19.27
CA ALA A 190 32.54 -3.78 17.96
C ALA A 190 32.04 -5.21 18.10
N GLU A 191 31.03 -5.57 17.29
CA GLU A 191 30.55 -6.95 17.13
C GLU A 191 31.13 -7.52 15.83
N VAL A 192 32.06 -8.46 15.94
CA VAL A 192 32.74 -9.07 14.80
C VAL A 192 32.28 -10.50 14.60
N TYR A 193 31.94 -10.84 13.37
CA TYR A 193 31.47 -12.16 12.97
C TYR A 193 32.61 -13.02 12.47
N TYR A 194 32.80 -14.21 13.06
CA TYR A 194 33.88 -15.13 12.76
C TYR A 194 33.42 -16.40 12.02
N ASP A 195 32.13 -16.58 11.83
CA ASP A 195 31.60 -17.72 11.08
C ASP A 195 30.59 -17.26 10.00
N ASP A 196 30.33 -18.14 9.03
CA ASP A 196 29.40 -17.87 7.94
C ASP A 196 27.92 -18.04 8.33
N LEU A 197 27.63 -18.63 9.50
CA LEU A 197 26.29 -18.82 10.01
C LEU A 197 25.83 -17.73 10.96
N GLY A 198 26.71 -16.75 11.26
CA GLY A 198 26.42 -15.66 12.18
C GLY A 198 26.19 -16.11 13.61
N LYS A 199 26.83 -17.21 14.06
CA LYS A 199 26.70 -17.76 15.42
C LYS A 199 27.90 -17.42 16.31
N ASP A 200 29.09 -17.28 15.74
CA ASP A 200 30.30 -16.84 16.46
C ASP A 200 30.45 -15.33 16.33
N ILE A 201 29.76 -14.61 17.20
CA ILE A 201 29.81 -13.15 17.31
C ILE A 201 30.66 -12.80 18.52
N ARG A 202 31.70 -11.99 18.33
CA ARG A 202 32.59 -11.57 19.42
C ARG A 202 32.49 -10.09 19.65
N ASP A 203 32.38 -9.73 20.92
CA ASP A 203 32.42 -8.35 21.39
C ASP A 203 33.89 -7.96 21.55
N GLU A 204 34.33 -7.00 20.76
CA GLU A 204 35.73 -6.54 20.69
C GLU A 204 35.83 -5.02 20.82
N ASP A 205 37.04 -4.54 20.99
CA ASP A 205 37.34 -3.11 20.93
C ASP A 205 37.18 -2.61 19.47
N ILE A 206 36.77 -1.36 19.32
CA ILE A 206 36.62 -0.73 18.00
C ILE A 206 38.03 -0.70 17.33
N PRO A 207 38.14 -1.09 16.06
CA PRO A 207 39.37 -0.97 15.31
C PRO A 207 39.95 0.45 15.39
N ALA A 208 41.29 0.54 15.62
CA ALA A 208 41.95 1.82 15.85
C ALA A 208 41.77 2.83 14.71
N ASP A 209 41.71 2.36 13.48
CA ASP A 209 41.46 3.16 12.27
C ASP A 209 40.02 3.69 12.15
N MET A 210 39.07 3.13 12.91
CA MET A 210 37.68 3.54 12.94
C MET A 210 37.29 4.33 14.20
N MET A 211 38.16 4.39 15.20
CA MET A 211 37.84 4.99 16.49
C MET A 211 37.44 6.46 16.38
N GLU A 212 38.18 7.25 15.60
CA GLU A 212 37.86 8.68 15.39
C GLU A 212 36.48 8.87 14.76
N LYS A 213 36.18 8.09 13.73
CA LYS A 213 34.89 8.11 13.05
C LYS A 213 33.76 7.64 13.95
N ALA A 214 33.99 6.57 14.70
CA ALA A 214 33.00 6.06 15.66
C ALA A 214 32.71 7.10 16.75
N GLN A 215 33.72 7.81 17.25
CA GLN A 215 33.56 8.88 18.23
C GLN A 215 32.75 10.04 17.66
N GLN A 216 33.03 10.45 16.42
CA GLN A 216 32.26 11.51 15.75
C GLN A 216 30.78 11.15 15.67
N TYR A 217 30.45 9.95 15.19
CA TYR A 217 29.05 9.53 15.05
C TYR A 217 28.37 9.26 16.39
N HIS A 218 29.14 8.85 17.41
CA HIS A 218 28.66 8.74 18.77
C HIS A 218 28.25 10.11 19.32
N ASP A 219 29.09 11.12 19.15
CA ASP A 219 28.81 12.47 19.61
C ASP A 219 27.59 13.05 18.87
N GLU A 220 27.50 12.88 17.54
CA GLU A 220 26.31 13.25 16.75
C GLU A 220 25.03 12.53 17.25
N LEU A 221 25.13 11.25 17.58
CA LEU A 221 24.01 10.48 18.14
C LEU A 221 23.56 11.08 19.49
N TRP A 222 24.49 11.43 20.37
CA TRP A 222 24.20 12.05 21.67
C TRP A 222 23.56 13.42 21.53
N GLU A 223 23.98 14.24 20.55
CA GLU A 223 23.31 15.50 20.22
C GLU A 223 21.86 15.28 19.82
N HIS A 224 21.62 14.38 18.87
CA HIS A 224 20.25 14.05 18.44
C HIS A 224 19.38 13.51 19.58
N VAL A 225 19.94 12.64 20.45
CA VAL A 225 19.23 12.11 21.60
C VAL A 225 18.89 13.21 22.61
N ALA A 226 19.80 14.13 22.88
CA ALA A 226 19.59 15.25 23.78
C ALA A 226 18.45 16.16 23.28
N GLU A 227 18.32 16.36 21.96
CA GLU A 227 17.25 17.16 21.38
C GLU A 227 15.85 16.57 21.57
N LEU A 228 15.73 15.26 21.84
CA LEU A 228 14.46 14.57 21.99
C LEU A 228 13.80 14.74 23.37
N ASP A 229 14.56 15.19 24.37
CA ASP A 229 14.08 15.26 25.73
C ASP A 229 14.75 16.44 26.48
N GLU A 230 13.93 17.29 27.11
CA GLU A 230 14.42 18.50 27.79
C GLU A 230 15.38 18.19 28.95
N ASP A 231 15.09 17.13 29.71
CA ASP A 231 15.95 16.72 30.85
C ASP A 231 17.30 16.22 30.36
N LEU A 232 17.32 15.44 29.25
CA LEU A 232 18.56 14.99 28.62
C LEU A 232 19.35 16.13 27.98
N MET A 233 18.65 17.12 27.41
CA MET A 233 19.29 18.32 26.87
C MET A 233 20.01 19.10 27.98
N MET A 234 19.36 19.29 29.11
CA MET A 234 19.99 19.96 30.26
C MET A 234 21.23 19.24 30.75
N LYS A 235 21.16 17.92 30.97
CA LYS A 235 22.30 17.09 31.36
C LYS A 235 23.45 17.19 30.35
N TYR A 236 23.13 17.10 29.06
CA TYR A 236 24.14 17.21 28.00
C TYR A 236 24.84 18.57 27.99
N LEU A 237 24.09 19.66 28.13
CA LEU A 237 24.64 21.02 28.19
C LEU A 237 25.46 21.28 29.46
N GLU A 238 25.12 20.65 30.58
CA GLU A 238 25.86 20.72 31.84
C GLU A 238 27.12 19.86 31.83
N GLY A 239 27.32 19.04 30.77
CA GLY A 239 28.45 18.13 30.62
C GLY A 239 28.32 16.86 31.48
N GLU A 240 27.12 16.53 31.93
CA GLU A 240 26.83 15.27 32.58
C GLU A 240 26.77 14.11 31.58
N GLU A 241 27.27 12.96 32.00
CA GLU A 241 27.26 11.75 31.16
C GLU A 241 25.83 11.16 31.08
N LEU A 242 25.31 10.95 29.86
CA LEU A 242 24.06 10.26 29.62
C LEU A 242 24.25 8.75 29.77
N THR A 243 23.38 8.11 30.52
CA THR A 243 23.44 6.65 30.69
C THR A 243 22.85 5.91 29.47
N ILE A 244 23.35 4.71 29.19
CA ILE A 244 22.87 3.87 28.07
C ILE A 244 21.34 3.64 28.15
N PRO A 245 20.72 3.32 29.30
CA PRO A 245 19.26 3.18 29.40
C PRO A 245 18.50 4.47 29.05
N GLU A 246 18.99 5.63 29.46
CA GLU A 246 18.37 6.93 29.12
C GLU A 246 18.43 7.19 27.62
N VAL A 247 19.58 6.93 26.99
CA VAL A 247 19.78 7.07 25.54
C VAL A 247 18.85 6.16 24.76
N LYS A 248 18.78 4.88 25.12
CA LYS A 248 17.88 3.90 24.46
C LYS A 248 16.42 4.27 24.63
N ALA A 249 16.00 4.73 25.80
CA ALA A 249 14.64 5.19 26.06
C ALA A 249 14.28 6.43 25.21
N ALA A 250 15.23 7.37 25.07
CA ALA A 250 15.03 8.55 24.24
C ALA A 250 14.95 8.21 22.74
N ILE A 251 15.82 7.31 22.24
CA ILE A 251 15.74 6.83 20.85
C ILE A 251 14.39 6.17 20.60
N ARG A 252 13.91 5.32 21.51
CA ARG A 252 12.59 4.72 21.40
C ARG A 252 11.48 5.76 21.33
N LYS A 253 11.46 6.74 22.22
CA LYS A 253 10.50 7.83 22.25
C LYS A 253 10.51 8.62 20.94
N GLY A 254 11.69 9.00 20.46
CA GLY A 254 11.84 9.75 19.21
C GLY A 254 11.47 8.92 17.98
N CYS A 255 11.76 7.62 17.97
CA CYS A 255 11.36 6.70 16.90
C CYS A 255 9.83 6.55 16.83
N ILE A 256 9.18 6.34 17.97
CA ILE A 256 7.71 6.21 18.05
C ILE A 256 7.01 7.52 17.64
N ALA A 257 7.59 8.66 17.98
CA ALA A 257 7.10 9.97 17.58
C ALA A 257 7.40 10.35 16.11
N ASN A 258 8.13 9.53 15.38
CA ASN A 258 8.64 9.81 14.03
C ASN A 258 9.58 11.05 13.96
N GLU A 259 10.25 11.38 15.04
CA GLU A 259 11.22 12.48 15.10
C GLU A 259 12.61 12.05 14.63
N ILE A 260 12.96 10.76 14.82
CA ILE A 260 14.19 10.16 14.33
C ILE A 260 13.91 8.81 13.66
N VAL A 261 14.82 8.41 12.78
CA VAL A 261 14.85 7.08 12.17
C VAL A 261 16.18 6.42 12.52
N PRO A 262 16.22 5.47 13.45
CA PRO A 262 17.44 4.72 13.75
C PRO A 262 17.90 3.96 12.52
N VAL A 263 19.19 4.04 12.19
CA VAL A 263 19.79 3.35 11.03
C VAL A 263 20.78 2.31 11.49
N LEU A 264 20.55 1.08 11.06
CA LEU A 264 21.40 -0.09 11.29
C LEU A 264 21.99 -0.57 9.97
N CYS A 265 22.96 -1.46 10.05
CA CYS A 265 23.60 -2.04 8.87
C CYS A 265 23.89 -3.53 9.03
N GLY A 266 24.08 -4.19 7.92
CA GLY A 266 24.42 -5.60 7.87
C GLY A 266 24.35 -6.21 6.48
N THR A 267 24.45 -7.52 6.42
CA THR A 267 24.20 -8.31 5.23
C THR A 267 23.45 -9.59 5.61
N ALA A 268 22.17 -9.62 5.31
CA ALA A 268 21.34 -10.77 5.62
C ALA A 268 21.81 -12.04 4.88
N TYR A 269 22.25 -11.90 3.64
CA TYR A 269 22.77 -13.02 2.85
C TYR A 269 23.98 -13.69 3.49
N ARG A 270 24.88 -12.90 4.07
CA ARG A 270 26.08 -13.38 4.79
C ARG A 270 25.84 -13.59 6.29
N ASN A 271 24.61 -13.54 6.75
CA ASN A 271 24.23 -13.78 8.14
C ASN A 271 24.89 -12.84 9.16
N LYS A 272 25.09 -11.57 8.81
CA LYS A 272 25.72 -10.56 9.67
C LYS A 272 24.79 -9.39 9.92
N GLY A 273 24.59 -9.02 11.19
CA GLY A 273 23.82 -7.84 11.60
C GLY A 273 22.32 -8.10 11.84
N VAL A 274 21.82 -9.32 11.71
CA VAL A 274 20.40 -9.63 11.88
C VAL A 274 19.99 -9.72 13.36
N GLN A 275 20.80 -10.32 14.20
CA GLN A 275 20.53 -10.39 15.64
C GLN A 275 20.48 -9.00 16.29
N PRO A 276 21.43 -8.08 16.02
CA PRO A 276 21.32 -6.69 16.47
C PRO A 276 20.08 -5.97 15.94
N LEU A 277 19.63 -6.30 14.73
CA LEU A 277 18.37 -5.77 14.19
C LEU A 277 17.16 -6.22 15.02
N LEU A 278 17.11 -7.50 15.39
CA LEU A 278 16.05 -8.04 16.27
C LEU A 278 16.08 -7.40 17.66
N ASP A 279 17.27 -7.19 18.23
CA ASP A 279 17.44 -6.47 19.50
C ASP A 279 16.90 -5.03 19.38
N ALA A 280 17.22 -4.33 18.29
CA ALA A 280 16.73 -2.99 18.02
C ALA A 280 15.20 -2.93 17.83
N VAL A 281 14.58 -3.95 17.24
CA VAL A 281 13.12 -4.07 17.15
C VAL A 281 12.49 -4.10 18.54
N ILE A 282 13.05 -4.86 19.47
CA ILE A 282 12.56 -4.88 20.86
C ILE A 282 12.79 -3.53 21.54
N GLU A 283 13.95 -2.92 21.35
CA GLU A 283 14.34 -1.70 22.06
C GLU A 283 13.65 -0.44 21.53
N TYR A 284 13.44 -0.31 20.22
CA TYR A 284 13.01 0.96 19.58
C TYR A 284 11.64 0.91 18.93
N MET A 285 11.14 -0.26 18.52
CA MET A 285 9.82 -0.35 17.91
C MET A 285 8.71 -0.32 18.96
N PRO A 286 7.55 0.28 18.64
CA PRO A 286 6.46 0.41 19.59
C PRO A 286 5.79 -0.93 19.91
N ALA A 287 5.31 -1.04 21.12
CA ALA A 287 4.28 -2.01 21.52
C ALA A 287 2.88 -1.47 21.15
N PRO A 288 1.83 -2.30 21.09
CA PRO A 288 0.48 -1.81 20.83
C PRO A 288 -0.01 -0.74 21.82
N THR A 289 0.54 -0.72 23.05
CA THR A 289 0.24 0.28 24.08
C THR A 289 0.93 1.62 23.86
N ASP A 290 1.98 1.68 23.04
CA ASP A 290 2.71 2.92 22.75
C ASP A 290 2.06 3.74 21.61
N ILE A 291 1.09 3.16 20.92
CA ILE A 291 0.37 3.78 19.81
C ILE A 291 -0.89 4.46 20.34
N PRO A 292 -1.25 5.63 19.78
CA PRO A 292 -2.51 6.28 20.14
C PRO A 292 -3.72 5.37 19.97
N ASP A 293 -4.74 5.59 20.77
CA ASP A 293 -6.01 4.87 20.68
C ASP A 293 -6.55 4.92 19.25
N ILE A 294 -7.03 3.77 18.77
CA ILE A 294 -7.59 3.70 17.42
C ILE A 294 -8.87 4.52 17.34
N LYS A 295 -8.93 5.43 16.39
CA LYS A 295 -10.09 6.27 16.13
C LYS A 295 -11.07 5.60 15.20
N GLY A 296 -12.33 5.97 15.33
CA GLY A 296 -13.42 5.52 14.49
C GLY A 296 -14.66 6.40 14.66
N VAL A 297 -15.74 5.97 14.06
CA VAL A 297 -17.03 6.65 14.12
C VAL A 297 -18.07 5.64 14.60
N ASN A 298 -18.93 6.06 15.52
CA ASN A 298 -20.06 5.26 15.94
C ASN A 298 -21.13 5.28 14.81
N PRO A 299 -21.46 4.15 14.19
CA PRO A 299 -22.38 4.12 13.05
C PRO A 299 -23.83 4.47 13.40
N GLN A 300 -24.20 4.50 14.69
CA GLN A 300 -25.55 4.84 15.14
C GLN A 300 -25.73 6.33 15.45
N THR A 301 -24.65 6.99 15.94
CA THR A 301 -24.70 8.40 16.36
C THR A 301 -23.94 9.32 15.43
N ASP A 302 -23.11 8.76 14.52
CA ASP A 302 -22.22 9.48 13.62
C ASP A 302 -21.18 10.38 14.36
N GLU A 303 -20.91 10.04 15.62
CA GLU A 303 -19.94 10.74 16.45
C GLU A 303 -18.58 10.02 16.42
N GLU A 304 -17.50 10.80 16.54
CA GLU A 304 -16.16 10.25 16.72
C GLU A 304 -16.09 9.43 18.01
N ASP A 305 -15.45 8.28 17.93
CA ASP A 305 -15.22 7.36 19.05
C ASP A 305 -13.80 6.80 18.95
N SER A 306 -13.31 6.24 20.02
CA SER A 306 -11.99 5.61 20.07
C SER A 306 -11.97 4.35 20.91
N ARG A 307 -10.96 3.51 20.68
CA ARG A 307 -10.73 2.28 21.47
C ARG A 307 -9.29 2.22 21.94
N PRO A 308 -9.07 2.05 23.26
CA PRO A 308 -7.73 1.86 23.79
C PRO A 308 -7.21 0.44 23.52
N SER A 309 -5.90 0.29 23.44
CA SER A 309 -5.24 -1.01 23.38
C SER A 309 -5.32 -1.71 24.75
N SER A 310 -6.45 -2.34 25.03
CA SER A 310 -6.73 -3.02 26.29
C SER A 310 -7.61 -4.25 26.06
N ASP A 311 -7.30 -5.35 26.76
CA ASP A 311 -8.11 -6.58 26.70
C ASP A 311 -9.49 -6.39 27.36
N ASP A 312 -9.63 -5.44 28.27
CA ASP A 312 -10.88 -5.16 29.01
C ASP A 312 -11.82 -4.20 28.24
N ALA A 313 -11.34 -3.59 27.17
CA ALA A 313 -12.15 -2.70 26.33
C ALA A 313 -13.11 -3.50 25.44
N PRO A 314 -14.19 -2.88 24.92
CA PRO A 314 -15.05 -3.52 23.94
C PRO A 314 -14.25 -3.99 22.72
N PHE A 315 -14.55 -5.18 22.20
CA PHE A 315 -13.86 -5.76 21.06
C PHE A 315 -13.99 -4.88 19.83
N SER A 316 -12.85 -4.62 19.17
CA SER A 316 -12.79 -4.02 17.86
C SER A 316 -11.60 -4.57 17.06
N ALA A 317 -11.81 -4.87 15.80
CA ALA A 317 -10.79 -5.40 14.90
C ALA A 317 -11.03 -4.90 13.47
N LEU A 318 -9.96 -4.84 12.70
CA LEU A 318 -10.00 -4.48 11.30
C LEU A 318 -9.62 -5.69 10.45
N ALA A 319 -10.50 -6.08 9.53
CA ALA A 319 -10.20 -7.07 8.51
C ALA A 319 -9.36 -6.41 7.41
N PHE A 320 -8.10 -6.82 7.29
CA PHE A 320 -7.16 -6.16 6.37
C PHE A 320 -6.77 -7.00 5.17
N LYS A 321 -7.05 -8.30 5.19
CA LYS A 321 -6.75 -9.20 4.07
C LYS A 321 -7.72 -10.37 4.04
N ILE A 322 -8.15 -10.72 2.84
CA ILE A 322 -8.88 -11.96 2.55
C ILE A 322 -7.96 -12.87 1.72
N ALA A 323 -7.93 -14.14 2.03
CA ALA A 323 -7.23 -15.15 1.25
C ALA A 323 -8.10 -16.40 1.07
N THR A 324 -7.95 -17.09 -0.05
CA THR A 324 -8.60 -18.37 -0.28
C THR A 324 -7.60 -19.49 -0.10
N ASP A 325 -7.89 -20.37 0.81
CA ASP A 325 -7.08 -21.54 1.11
C ASP A 325 -7.72 -22.81 0.54
N PRO A 326 -6.95 -23.69 -0.12
CA PRO A 326 -7.50 -24.91 -0.73
C PRO A 326 -8.16 -25.88 0.27
N PHE A 327 -7.72 -25.85 1.54
CA PHE A 327 -8.15 -26.83 2.55
C PHE A 327 -9.20 -26.28 3.50
N VAL A 328 -9.07 -25.03 3.92
CA VAL A 328 -9.97 -24.42 4.92
C VAL A 328 -10.93 -23.39 4.32
N GLY A 329 -10.78 -23.08 3.04
CA GLY A 329 -11.60 -22.13 2.34
C GLY A 329 -11.21 -20.67 2.59
N ARG A 330 -12.19 -19.82 2.84
CA ARG A 330 -11.96 -18.38 3.03
C ARG A 330 -11.36 -18.08 4.38
N LEU A 331 -10.20 -17.42 4.36
CA LEU A 331 -9.49 -16.87 5.50
C LEU A 331 -9.64 -15.36 5.53
N THR A 332 -10.02 -14.83 6.68
CA THR A 332 -10.07 -13.37 6.91
C THR A 332 -8.99 -13.01 7.92
N PHE A 333 -7.96 -12.32 7.49
CA PHE A 333 -6.93 -11.80 8.38
C PHE A 333 -7.42 -10.51 9.03
N PHE A 334 -7.30 -10.44 10.34
CA PHE A 334 -7.73 -9.27 11.09
C PHE A 334 -6.74 -8.93 12.20
N ARG A 335 -6.65 -7.64 12.50
CA ARG A 335 -5.95 -7.13 13.67
C ARG A 335 -6.94 -6.72 14.73
N VAL A 336 -6.74 -7.20 15.95
CA VAL A 336 -7.50 -6.77 17.13
C VAL A 336 -6.88 -5.50 17.70
N TYR A 337 -7.66 -4.42 17.78
CA TYR A 337 -7.23 -3.16 18.37
C TYR A 337 -7.63 -3.05 19.84
N SER A 338 -8.76 -3.60 20.21
CA SER A 338 -9.25 -3.59 21.59
C SER A 338 -10.04 -4.84 21.91
N GLY A 339 -10.09 -5.17 23.19
CA GLY A 339 -10.87 -6.29 23.68
C GLY A 339 -10.31 -7.66 23.32
N THR A 340 -11.12 -8.68 23.54
CA THR A 340 -10.80 -10.08 23.28
C THR A 340 -11.95 -10.75 22.55
N ILE A 341 -11.66 -11.79 21.77
CA ILE A 341 -12.67 -12.63 21.15
C ILE A 341 -12.25 -14.09 21.16
N THR A 342 -13.21 -14.98 21.42
CA THR A 342 -13.02 -16.44 21.41
C THR A 342 -13.59 -17.07 20.15
N ALA A 343 -13.02 -18.21 19.75
CA ALA A 343 -13.56 -19.02 18.67
C ALA A 343 -15.03 -19.42 18.96
N GLY A 344 -15.85 -19.40 17.94
CA GLY A 344 -17.29 -19.66 18.05
C GLY A 344 -18.15 -18.45 18.40
N SER A 345 -17.56 -17.29 18.68
CA SER A 345 -18.27 -16.05 19.00
C SER A 345 -18.95 -15.42 17.78
N SER A 346 -19.98 -14.60 18.05
CA SER A 346 -20.59 -13.72 17.06
C SER A 346 -20.05 -12.31 17.25
N VAL A 347 -19.86 -11.60 16.12
CA VAL A 347 -19.42 -10.21 16.08
C VAL A 347 -20.32 -9.42 15.13
N LEU A 348 -20.32 -8.10 15.27
CA LEU A 348 -20.93 -7.18 14.33
C LEU A 348 -19.88 -6.78 13.29
N ASN A 349 -20.18 -6.97 12.01
CA ASN A 349 -19.52 -6.26 10.93
C ASN A 349 -20.18 -4.88 10.84
N ALA A 350 -19.58 -3.88 11.48
CA ALA A 350 -20.15 -2.55 11.60
C ALA A 350 -20.21 -1.81 10.27
N THR A 351 -19.30 -2.09 9.35
CA THR A 351 -19.26 -1.46 8.01
C THR A 351 -20.48 -1.87 7.17
N LYS A 352 -20.95 -3.11 7.32
CA LYS A 352 -22.08 -3.66 6.56
C LYS A 352 -23.36 -3.83 7.38
N ASP A 353 -23.29 -3.50 8.67
CA ASP A 353 -24.39 -3.69 9.64
C ASP A 353 -24.92 -5.14 9.64
N GLN A 354 -24.02 -6.11 9.69
CA GLN A 354 -24.33 -7.52 9.63
C GLN A 354 -23.67 -8.33 10.74
N ARG A 355 -24.41 -9.27 11.32
CA ARG A 355 -23.85 -10.25 12.23
C ARG A 355 -23.03 -11.28 11.48
N GLU A 356 -21.80 -11.50 11.97
CA GLU A 356 -20.89 -12.52 11.49
C GLU A 356 -20.51 -13.50 12.59
N ARG A 357 -20.28 -14.74 12.23
CA ARG A 357 -19.83 -15.78 13.17
C ARG A 357 -18.38 -16.15 12.91
N LEU A 358 -17.54 -15.99 13.91
CA LEU A 358 -16.16 -16.46 13.91
C LEU A 358 -16.15 -17.93 14.34
N GLY A 359 -15.97 -18.85 13.40
CA GLY A 359 -15.96 -20.28 13.68
C GLY A 359 -14.66 -20.73 14.35
N ARG A 360 -13.55 -20.57 13.67
CA ARG A 360 -12.19 -20.93 14.13
C ARG A 360 -11.27 -19.73 14.02
N ILE A 361 -10.26 -19.69 14.88
CA ILE A 361 -9.19 -18.69 14.83
C ILE A 361 -7.89 -19.42 14.60
N LEU A 362 -7.11 -18.94 13.64
CA LEU A 362 -5.80 -19.47 13.29
C LEU A 362 -4.71 -18.44 13.59
N GLN A 363 -3.67 -18.86 14.23
CA GLN A 363 -2.39 -18.16 14.26
C GLN A 363 -1.53 -18.67 13.13
N MET A 364 -0.93 -17.75 12.38
CA MET A 364 -0.10 -18.09 11.24
C MET A 364 1.37 -18.11 11.66
N HIS A 365 2.07 -19.16 11.27
CA HIS A 365 3.50 -19.33 11.40
C HIS A 365 4.07 -19.64 10.02
N ALA A 366 4.25 -18.59 9.21
CA ALA A 366 4.57 -18.71 7.78
C ALA A 366 3.54 -19.59 7.05
N ASN A 367 3.91 -20.79 6.60
CA ASN A 367 3.02 -21.76 5.94
C ASN A 367 2.32 -22.73 6.90
N HIS A 368 2.62 -22.69 8.18
CA HIS A 368 1.97 -23.50 9.21
C HIS A 368 0.84 -22.75 9.89
N ARG A 369 -0.20 -23.47 10.26
CA ARG A 369 -1.39 -22.94 10.93
C ARG A 369 -1.59 -23.63 12.26
N GLN A 370 -1.87 -22.84 13.28
CA GLN A 370 -2.21 -23.33 14.60
C GLN A 370 -3.58 -22.81 15.00
N ASP A 371 -4.47 -23.72 15.38
CA ASP A 371 -5.74 -23.32 15.98
C ASP A 371 -5.51 -22.71 17.35
N ILE A 372 -6.15 -21.58 17.61
CA ILE A 372 -6.13 -20.90 18.90
C ILE A 372 -7.56 -20.60 19.36
N ASP A 373 -7.78 -20.64 20.67
CA ASP A 373 -9.12 -20.48 21.24
C ASP A 373 -9.53 -19.01 21.40
N CYS A 374 -8.57 -18.13 21.59
CA CYS A 374 -8.81 -16.72 21.89
C CYS A 374 -7.72 -15.84 21.28
N VAL A 375 -8.10 -14.63 20.86
CA VAL A 375 -7.19 -13.55 20.52
C VAL A 375 -7.45 -12.32 21.38
N TYR A 376 -6.40 -11.56 21.59
CA TYR A 376 -6.35 -10.43 22.51
C TYR A 376 -6.05 -9.13 21.76
N SER A 377 -6.23 -8.00 22.43
CA SER A 377 -5.81 -6.69 21.90
C SER A 377 -4.36 -6.73 21.40
N GLY A 378 -4.10 -6.15 20.26
CA GLY A 378 -2.78 -6.14 19.61
C GLY A 378 -2.43 -7.41 18.81
N ASP A 379 -3.27 -8.45 18.83
CA ASP A 379 -3.04 -9.67 18.06
C ASP A 379 -3.41 -9.53 16.60
N ILE A 380 -2.68 -10.27 15.77
CA ILE A 380 -2.99 -10.49 14.36
C ILE A 380 -3.30 -11.97 14.16
N ALA A 381 -4.45 -12.28 13.62
CA ALA A 381 -4.91 -13.65 13.42
C ALA A 381 -5.73 -13.80 12.13
N ALA A 382 -5.99 -15.04 11.74
CA ALA A 382 -6.89 -15.37 10.66
C ALA A 382 -8.17 -16.03 11.20
N GLY A 383 -9.32 -15.57 10.74
CA GLY A 383 -10.63 -16.11 11.11
C GLY A 383 -11.24 -16.94 9.98
N ILE A 384 -11.86 -18.05 10.36
CA ILE A 384 -12.68 -18.87 9.47
C ILE A 384 -14.13 -18.75 9.92
N GLY A 385 -15.04 -18.60 8.97
CA GLY A 385 -16.49 -18.55 9.22
C GLY A 385 -17.16 -17.24 8.85
N PHE A 386 -16.40 -16.18 8.66
CA PHE A 386 -16.94 -14.92 8.12
C PHE A 386 -17.38 -15.11 6.67
N LYS A 387 -18.65 -14.81 6.38
CA LYS A 387 -19.23 -15.02 5.05
C LYS A 387 -19.19 -13.76 4.19
N ASN A 388 -19.51 -12.62 4.79
CA ASN A 388 -19.70 -11.35 4.08
C ASN A 388 -18.64 -10.30 4.37
N THR A 389 -17.72 -10.58 5.29
CA THR A 389 -16.61 -9.65 5.64
C THR A 389 -15.64 -9.53 4.47
N THR A 390 -15.32 -8.30 4.09
CA THR A 390 -14.34 -7.96 3.05
C THR A 390 -13.19 -7.15 3.64
N THR A 391 -12.15 -6.94 2.83
CA THR A 391 -10.99 -6.12 3.24
C THR A 391 -11.45 -4.70 3.56
N GLY A 392 -11.02 -4.17 4.70
CA GLY A 392 -11.40 -2.84 5.20
C GLY A 392 -12.60 -2.83 6.15
N ASP A 393 -13.32 -3.95 6.29
CA ASP A 393 -14.47 -4.02 7.20
C ASP A 393 -14.01 -4.02 8.66
N THR A 394 -14.80 -3.36 9.51
CA THR A 394 -14.62 -3.37 10.97
C THR A 394 -15.48 -4.46 11.60
N LEU A 395 -14.86 -5.26 12.45
CA LEU A 395 -15.50 -6.25 13.30
C LEU A 395 -15.48 -5.75 14.74
N CYS A 396 -16.62 -5.71 15.41
CA CYS A 396 -16.71 -5.16 16.76
C CYS A 396 -17.76 -5.85 17.63
N ASP A 397 -17.81 -5.46 18.90
CA ASP A 397 -18.88 -5.84 19.83
C ASP A 397 -20.20 -5.20 19.40
N GLU A 398 -21.27 -5.97 19.36
CA GLU A 398 -22.60 -5.51 18.97
C GLU A 398 -23.18 -4.41 19.88
N LYS A 399 -22.80 -4.40 21.16
CA LYS A 399 -23.27 -3.42 22.13
C LYS A 399 -22.50 -2.09 22.06
N HIS A 400 -21.32 -2.11 21.48
CA HIS A 400 -20.42 -0.96 21.38
C HIS A 400 -19.93 -0.83 19.92
N PRO A 401 -20.84 -0.50 18.99
CA PRO A 401 -20.50 -0.46 17.58
C PRO A 401 -19.53 0.70 17.27
N ILE A 402 -18.55 0.42 16.44
CA ILE A 402 -17.62 1.38 15.92
C ILE A 402 -17.21 0.98 14.50
N ILE A 403 -17.08 1.94 13.61
CA ILE A 403 -16.42 1.79 12.32
C ILE A 403 -15.06 2.46 12.45
N LEU A 404 -14.00 1.66 12.38
CA LEU A 404 -12.63 2.16 12.37
C LEU A 404 -12.37 2.89 11.04
N GLU A 405 -11.40 3.77 11.02
CA GLU A 405 -11.02 4.49 9.80
C GLU A 405 -10.84 3.52 8.62
N SER A 406 -11.56 3.78 7.54
CA SER A 406 -11.58 2.91 6.36
C SER A 406 -10.28 3.01 5.55
N MET A 407 -9.93 1.90 4.88
CA MET A 407 -8.88 1.90 3.87
C MET A 407 -9.44 2.41 2.55
N GLU A 408 -8.73 3.33 1.92
CA GLU A 408 -9.02 3.79 0.57
C GLU A 408 -8.15 3.01 -0.43
N PHE A 409 -8.76 2.49 -1.46
CA PHE A 409 -8.06 1.74 -2.50
C PHE A 409 -8.10 2.51 -3.83
N PRO A 410 -6.95 2.59 -4.54
CA PRO A 410 -6.92 3.27 -5.84
C PRO A 410 -7.72 2.50 -6.89
N ASP A 411 -8.27 3.22 -7.83
CA ASP A 411 -8.95 2.62 -8.98
C ASP A 411 -7.96 1.95 -9.93
N PRO A 412 -8.34 0.81 -10.55
CA PRO A 412 -7.52 0.15 -11.55
C PRO A 412 -7.22 1.05 -12.76
N VAL A 413 -6.01 0.96 -13.27
CA VAL A 413 -5.55 1.79 -14.41
C VAL A 413 -5.49 1.03 -15.73
N ILE A 414 -5.37 -0.29 -15.69
CA ILE A 414 -5.33 -1.15 -16.88
C ILE A 414 -6.56 -2.05 -16.92
N ARG A 415 -7.11 -2.25 -18.12
CA ARG A 415 -8.23 -3.13 -18.40
C ARG A 415 -7.90 -4.03 -19.56
N VAL A 416 -8.24 -5.31 -19.45
CA VAL A 416 -8.10 -6.30 -20.53
C VAL A 416 -9.35 -7.16 -20.62
N ALA A 417 -9.73 -7.56 -21.82
CA ALA A 417 -10.75 -8.57 -22.03
C ALA A 417 -10.15 -9.95 -21.75
N ILE A 418 -10.91 -10.82 -21.09
CA ILE A 418 -10.52 -12.20 -20.82
C ILE A 418 -11.61 -13.16 -21.26
N GLU A 419 -11.23 -14.22 -21.95
CA GLU A 419 -12.14 -15.24 -22.44
C GLU A 419 -11.61 -16.65 -22.09
N PRO A 420 -12.45 -17.55 -21.59
CA PRO A 420 -12.02 -18.92 -21.35
C PRO A 420 -11.81 -19.63 -22.69
N LYS A 421 -10.80 -20.49 -22.78
CA LYS A 421 -10.53 -21.27 -23.99
C LYS A 421 -11.62 -22.31 -24.32
N THR A 422 -12.43 -22.67 -23.32
CA THR A 422 -13.51 -23.64 -23.48
C THR A 422 -14.82 -23.12 -22.88
N LYS A 423 -15.95 -23.51 -23.48
CA LYS A 423 -17.28 -23.15 -22.94
C LYS A 423 -17.50 -23.65 -21.50
N ALA A 424 -16.99 -24.82 -21.16
CA ALA A 424 -17.06 -25.36 -19.80
C ALA A 424 -16.22 -24.54 -18.77
N GLY A 425 -15.26 -23.74 -19.25
CA GLY A 425 -14.47 -22.84 -18.44
C GLY A 425 -15.19 -21.55 -18.02
N GLN A 426 -16.29 -21.18 -18.70
CA GLN A 426 -16.97 -19.90 -18.48
C GLN A 426 -17.47 -19.75 -17.04
N GLU A 427 -18.20 -20.73 -16.53
CA GLU A 427 -18.73 -20.72 -15.16
C GLU A 427 -17.62 -20.76 -14.11
N LYS A 428 -16.62 -21.62 -14.35
CA LYS A 428 -15.44 -21.73 -13.48
C LYS A 428 -14.66 -20.41 -13.44
N MET A 429 -14.50 -19.76 -14.60
CA MET A 429 -13.81 -18.48 -14.69
C MET A 429 -14.54 -17.40 -13.89
N GLY A 430 -15.85 -17.29 -14.00
CA GLY A 430 -16.65 -16.35 -13.23
C GLY A 430 -16.50 -16.53 -11.71
N ILE A 431 -16.56 -17.78 -11.24
CA ILE A 431 -16.35 -18.09 -9.81
C ILE A 431 -14.93 -17.75 -9.36
N ALA A 432 -13.93 -18.09 -10.17
CA ALA A 432 -12.53 -17.82 -9.85
C ALA A 432 -12.23 -16.32 -9.81
N LEU A 433 -12.71 -15.56 -10.79
CA LEU A 433 -12.54 -14.10 -10.84
C LEU A 433 -13.24 -13.41 -9.66
N ALA A 434 -14.42 -13.86 -9.27
CA ALA A 434 -15.12 -13.35 -8.09
C ALA A 434 -14.30 -13.55 -6.81
N LYS A 435 -13.72 -14.74 -6.62
CA LYS A 435 -12.85 -15.02 -5.47
C LYS A 435 -11.59 -14.14 -5.47
N LEU A 436 -10.94 -13.98 -6.62
CA LEU A 436 -9.78 -13.12 -6.75
C LEU A 436 -10.10 -11.65 -6.45
N ALA A 437 -11.28 -11.18 -6.87
CA ALA A 437 -11.75 -9.83 -6.57
C ALA A 437 -12.10 -9.63 -5.07
N GLU A 438 -12.51 -10.68 -4.38
CA GLU A 438 -12.68 -10.63 -2.92
C GLU A 438 -11.34 -10.53 -2.16
N GLU A 439 -10.29 -11.13 -2.69
CA GLU A 439 -8.94 -11.09 -2.11
C GLU A 439 -8.27 -9.74 -2.33
N ASP A 440 -8.44 -9.16 -3.51
CA ASP A 440 -7.78 -7.93 -3.93
C ASP A 440 -8.78 -6.84 -4.33
N PRO A 441 -9.02 -5.83 -3.50
CA PRO A 441 -9.95 -4.75 -3.79
C PRO A 441 -9.55 -3.84 -4.96
N THR A 442 -8.30 -3.89 -5.42
CA THR A 442 -7.86 -3.17 -6.63
C THR A 442 -8.04 -3.98 -7.91
N PHE A 443 -8.32 -5.25 -7.78
CA PHE A 443 -8.72 -6.08 -8.90
C PHE A 443 -10.24 -6.02 -9.07
N LYS A 444 -10.69 -5.61 -10.23
CA LYS A 444 -12.12 -5.55 -10.59
C LYS A 444 -12.40 -6.45 -11.77
N THR A 445 -13.56 -7.08 -11.75
CA THR A 445 -14.07 -7.86 -12.88
C THR A 445 -15.54 -7.55 -13.13
N TYR A 446 -15.91 -7.41 -14.38
CA TYR A 446 -17.28 -7.12 -14.80
C TYR A 446 -17.49 -7.58 -16.25
N THR A 447 -18.74 -7.72 -16.62
CA THR A 447 -19.10 -7.96 -18.03
C THR A 447 -19.39 -6.61 -18.68
N ASP A 448 -18.75 -6.35 -19.80
CA ASP A 448 -19.02 -5.18 -20.62
C ASP A 448 -20.40 -5.35 -21.29
N GLU A 449 -21.31 -4.45 -21.02
CA GLU A 449 -22.71 -4.55 -21.47
C GLU A 449 -22.83 -4.41 -23.00
N GLU A 450 -21.91 -3.70 -23.64
CA GLU A 450 -21.93 -3.48 -25.09
C GLU A 450 -21.33 -4.65 -25.85
N THR A 451 -20.21 -5.18 -25.38
CA THR A 451 -19.46 -6.23 -26.08
C THR A 451 -19.80 -7.63 -25.56
N GLY A 452 -20.39 -7.75 -24.38
CA GLY A 452 -20.63 -9.02 -23.69
C GLY A 452 -19.35 -9.72 -23.20
N GLN A 453 -18.20 -9.05 -23.32
CA GLN A 453 -16.90 -9.58 -22.89
C GLN A 453 -16.72 -9.47 -21.38
N THR A 454 -16.05 -10.44 -20.79
CA THR A 454 -15.59 -10.33 -19.41
C THR A 454 -14.32 -9.47 -19.40
N ILE A 455 -14.35 -8.38 -18.63
CA ILE A 455 -13.24 -7.46 -18.45
C ILE A 455 -12.63 -7.70 -17.09
N ILE A 456 -11.31 -7.72 -17.03
CA ILE A 456 -10.53 -7.65 -15.80
C ILE A 456 -9.73 -6.35 -15.77
N ALA A 457 -9.68 -5.72 -14.59
CA ALA A 457 -9.00 -4.45 -14.40
C ALA A 457 -8.07 -4.53 -13.18
N GLY A 458 -6.88 -3.95 -13.30
CA GLY A 458 -5.85 -4.00 -12.27
C GLY A 458 -4.89 -2.81 -12.33
N MET A 459 -3.90 -2.82 -11.45
CA MET A 459 -2.97 -1.70 -11.25
C MET A 459 -1.85 -1.65 -12.28
N GLY A 460 -1.50 -2.78 -12.92
CA GLY A 460 -0.43 -2.85 -13.89
C GLY A 460 -0.44 -4.16 -14.68
N GLU A 461 0.45 -4.26 -15.68
CA GLU A 461 0.57 -5.47 -16.51
C GLU A 461 0.93 -6.70 -15.68
N LEU A 462 1.92 -6.56 -14.79
CA LEU A 462 2.36 -7.65 -13.92
C LEU A 462 1.23 -8.11 -13.00
N HIS A 463 0.45 -7.20 -12.46
CA HIS A 463 -0.72 -7.53 -11.63
C HIS A 463 -1.72 -8.41 -12.40
N LEU A 464 -2.09 -8.02 -13.61
CA LEU A 464 -3.02 -8.81 -14.43
C LEU A 464 -2.43 -10.14 -14.92
N GLU A 465 -1.13 -10.17 -15.25
CA GLU A 465 -0.43 -11.44 -15.58
C GLU A 465 -0.51 -12.45 -14.42
N ILE A 466 -0.29 -11.98 -13.18
CA ILE A 466 -0.36 -12.83 -12.00
C ILE A 466 -1.78 -13.35 -11.78
N ILE A 467 -2.79 -12.50 -11.95
CA ILE A 467 -4.19 -12.91 -11.86
C ILE A 467 -4.52 -14.02 -12.89
N VAL A 468 -4.09 -13.85 -14.14
CA VAL A 468 -4.31 -14.82 -15.21
C VAL A 468 -3.57 -16.14 -14.93
N ASP A 469 -2.35 -16.06 -14.44
CA ASP A 469 -1.57 -17.22 -14.05
C ASP A 469 -2.19 -17.95 -12.83
N ARG A 470 -2.74 -17.25 -11.87
CA ARG A 470 -3.52 -17.82 -10.76
C ARG A 470 -4.79 -18.53 -11.24
N LEU A 471 -5.49 -17.97 -12.24
CA LEU A 471 -6.63 -18.66 -12.86
C LEU A 471 -6.23 -20.03 -13.39
N LEU A 472 -5.08 -20.12 -14.06
CA LEU A 472 -4.58 -21.39 -14.60
C LEU A 472 -4.13 -22.34 -13.49
N ARG A 473 -3.28 -21.88 -12.56
CA ARG A 473 -2.62 -22.75 -11.56
C ARG A 473 -3.54 -23.17 -10.43
N GLU A 474 -4.28 -22.22 -9.84
CA GLU A 474 -5.13 -22.49 -8.69
C GLU A 474 -6.52 -23.02 -9.09
N PHE A 475 -7.13 -22.42 -10.11
CA PHE A 475 -8.50 -22.73 -10.51
C PHE A 475 -8.62 -23.65 -11.71
N LYS A 476 -7.49 -23.99 -12.36
CA LYS A 476 -7.45 -24.82 -13.56
C LYS A 476 -8.32 -24.28 -14.71
N VAL A 477 -8.29 -22.97 -14.90
CA VAL A 477 -8.99 -22.25 -15.96
C VAL A 477 -7.98 -21.67 -16.94
N GLU A 478 -7.98 -22.18 -18.17
CA GLU A 478 -7.21 -21.58 -19.25
C GLU A 478 -8.02 -20.46 -19.90
N ALA A 479 -7.41 -19.29 -20.03
CA ALA A 479 -8.04 -18.11 -20.62
C ALA A 479 -7.14 -17.45 -21.67
N ASN A 480 -7.77 -16.81 -22.66
CA ASN A 480 -7.12 -15.92 -23.60
C ASN A 480 -7.32 -14.48 -23.09
N VAL A 481 -6.26 -13.69 -23.17
CA VAL A 481 -6.27 -12.28 -22.76
C VAL A 481 -6.20 -11.42 -24.01
N GLY A 482 -7.10 -10.46 -24.13
CA GLY A 482 -7.11 -9.49 -25.21
C GLY A 482 -6.06 -8.38 -25.01
N SER A 483 -6.02 -7.43 -25.96
CA SER A 483 -5.11 -6.28 -25.86
C SER A 483 -5.47 -5.40 -24.67
N PRO A 484 -4.47 -4.87 -23.94
CA PRO A 484 -4.69 -3.97 -22.84
C PRO A 484 -5.46 -2.71 -23.27
N GLN A 485 -6.38 -2.27 -22.45
CA GLN A 485 -7.12 -1.02 -22.64
C GLN A 485 -6.79 -0.06 -21.51
N VAL A 486 -6.60 1.20 -21.88
CA VAL A 486 -6.30 2.26 -20.91
C VAL A 486 -7.61 2.79 -20.32
N ALA A 487 -7.64 3.00 -19.01
CA ALA A 487 -8.77 3.62 -18.31
C ALA A 487 -8.70 5.15 -18.50
N TYR A 488 -9.17 5.64 -19.65
CA TYR A 488 -9.35 7.08 -19.86
C TYR A 488 -10.42 7.64 -18.95
N LYS A 489 -10.37 8.96 -18.74
CA LYS A 489 -11.40 9.73 -18.03
C LYS A 489 -11.80 10.93 -18.87
N GLU A 490 -12.92 11.54 -18.53
CA GLU A 490 -13.39 12.76 -19.17
C GLU A 490 -13.43 13.89 -18.15
N THR A 491 -13.21 15.11 -18.59
CA THR A 491 -13.37 16.33 -17.79
C THR A 491 -13.74 17.51 -18.68
N ILE A 492 -13.87 18.67 -18.11
CA ILE A 492 -14.23 19.91 -18.82
C ILE A 492 -13.19 21.00 -18.59
N ARG A 493 -13.10 21.93 -19.57
CA ARG A 493 -12.20 23.08 -19.49
C ARG A 493 -12.89 24.37 -19.08
N ARG A 494 -14.21 24.47 -19.26
CA ARG A 494 -14.99 25.68 -19.05
C ARG A 494 -16.20 25.40 -18.20
N SER A 495 -16.75 26.47 -17.61
CA SER A 495 -18.04 26.44 -16.98
C SER A 495 -19.18 26.48 -18.02
N ALA A 496 -20.27 25.81 -17.72
CA ALA A 496 -21.49 25.89 -18.49
C ALA A 496 -22.70 26.04 -17.56
N ASP A 497 -23.60 26.93 -17.93
CA ASP A 497 -24.88 27.11 -17.27
C ASP A 497 -25.99 26.53 -18.16
N VAL A 498 -26.83 25.65 -17.61
CA VAL A 498 -27.84 24.92 -18.34
C VAL A 498 -29.16 24.97 -17.59
N ASP A 499 -30.19 25.32 -18.34
CA ASP A 499 -31.58 25.27 -17.97
C ASP A 499 -32.23 24.07 -18.68
N GLN A 500 -32.55 22.99 -17.95
CA GLN A 500 -33.07 21.75 -18.54
C GLN A 500 -34.41 21.36 -17.94
N LYS A 501 -35.36 21.22 -18.82
CA LYS A 501 -36.68 20.75 -18.49
C LYS A 501 -36.94 19.37 -19.12
N TYR A 502 -37.36 18.44 -18.29
CA TYR A 502 -37.89 17.14 -18.71
C TYR A 502 -39.39 17.11 -18.47
N ALA A 503 -40.15 17.10 -19.56
CA ALA A 503 -41.58 16.98 -19.51
C ALA A 503 -42.04 15.95 -20.54
N ARG A 504 -42.78 14.92 -20.09
CA ARG A 504 -43.31 13.87 -20.94
C ARG A 504 -44.74 13.58 -20.52
N GLN A 505 -45.67 13.57 -21.47
CA GLN A 505 -47.05 13.22 -21.27
C GLN A 505 -47.41 12.02 -22.15
N SER A 506 -47.72 10.89 -21.56
CA SER A 506 -48.12 9.67 -22.26
C SER A 506 -49.32 9.07 -21.53
N GLY A 507 -50.54 9.44 -21.97
CA GLY A 507 -51.79 8.81 -21.60
C GLY A 507 -51.98 8.45 -20.13
N GLY A 508 -52.07 9.42 -19.22
CA GLY A 508 -52.21 9.24 -17.79
C GLY A 508 -51.43 10.27 -16.99
N LYS A 509 -50.78 9.86 -15.89
CA LYS A 509 -49.92 10.72 -15.07
C LYS A 509 -48.68 11.12 -15.89
N GLY A 510 -48.44 12.41 -16.06
CA GLY A 510 -47.26 12.95 -16.74
C GLY A 510 -45.97 12.79 -15.95
N GLN A 511 -44.84 13.19 -16.55
CA GLN A 511 -43.57 13.30 -15.89
C GLN A 511 -43.03 14.72 -16.05
N TYR A 512 -42.58 15.34 -14.97
CA TYR A 512 -42.05 16.69 -14.98
C TYR A 512 -40.89 16.86 -14.02
N GLY A 513 -39.75 17.31 -14.52
CA GLY A 513 -38.60 17.73 -13.75
C GLY A 513 -37.91 18.90 -14.45
N HIS A 514 -37.60 19.95 -13.72
CA HIS A 514 -36.94 21.13 -14.26
C HIS A 514 -35.82 21.56 -13.33
N VAL A 515 -34.59 21.62 -13.84
CA VAL A 515 -33.40 21.96 -13.10
C VAL A 515 -32.55 22.98 -13.84
N LYS A 516 -31.96 23.89 -13.09
CA LYS A 516 -30.91 24.81 -13.58
C LYS A 516 -29.62 24.54 -12.82
N ILE A 517 -28.60 24.18 -13.57
CA ILE A 517 -27.30 23.81 -13.01
C ILE A 517 -26.17 24.60 -13.65
N ILE A 518 -25.13 24.85 -12.87
CA ILE A 518 -23.83 25.32 -13.34
C ILE A 518 -22.85 24.19 -13.15
N VAL A 519 -22.17 23.78 -14.20
CA VAL A 519 -21.10 22.79 -14.17
C VAL A 519 -19.78 23.52 -14.40
N GLU A 520 -18.85 23.35 -13.48
CA GLU A 520 -17.54 24.01 -13.49
C GLU A 520 -16.42 22.97 -13.35
N PRO A 521 -15.22 23.25 -13.92
CA PRO A 521 -14.04 22.45 -13.62
C PRO A 521 -13.73 22.51 -12.11
N ASN A 522 -13.40 21.39 -11.52
CA ASN A 522 -12.85 21.31 -10.17
C ASN A 522 -11.32 21.18 -10.22
N GLU A 523 -10.66 21.38 -9.12
CA GLU A 523 -9.21 21.17 -9.02
C GLU A 523 -8.87 19.70 -9.30
N SER A 524 -7.75 19.47 -10.00
CA SER A 524 -7.29 18.13 -10.34
C SER A 524 -7.16 17.24 -9.10
N GLY A 525 -7.80 16.08 -9.16
CA GLY A 525 -7.80 15.10 -8.06
C GLY A 525 -8.83 15.32 -6.96
N LYS A 526 -9.58 16.44 -6.97
CA LYS A 526 -10.65 16.69 -5.98
C LYS A 526 -11.95 15.95 -6.27
N GLY A 527 -12.09 15.37 -7.45
CA GLY A 527 -13.26 14.58 -7.82
C GLY A 527 -14.53 15.39 -8.00
N TYR A 528 -15.65 14.78 -7.67
CA TYR A 528 -16.99 15.35 -7.84
C TYR A 528 -17.45 16.11 -6.60
N GLU A 529 -17.98 17.31 -6.82
CA GLU A 529 -18.61 18.12 -5.78
C GLU A 529 -19.99 18.57 -6.23
N PHE A 530 -21.01 18.30 -5.40
CA PHE A 530 -22.38 18.76 -5.62
C PHE A 530 -22.77 19.85 -4.61
N ILE A 531 -23.20 21.00 -5.10
CA ILE A 531 -23.61 22.12 -4.28
C ILE A 531 -25.10 22.41 -4.51
N ASN A 532 -25.86 22.36 -3.44
CA ASN A 532 -27.25 22.76 -3.44
C ASN A 532 -27.39 24.23 -3.04
N LYS A 533 -27.86 25.06 -3.96
CA LYS A 533 -28.21 26.48 -3.74
C LYS A 533 -29.67 26.79 -4.00
N ILE A 534 -30.54 25.80 -3.90
CA ILE A 534 -31.99 26.03 -4.04
C ILE A 534 -32.52 26.90 -2.93
N VAL A 535 -33.25 27.95 -3.31
CA VAL A 535 -33.85 28.92 -2.40
C VAL A 535 -35.38 28.92 -2.60
N GLY A 536 -36.15 29.15 -1.53
CA GLY A 536 -37.59 29.31 -1.59
C GLY A 536 -38.41 28.07 -1.97
N GLY A 537 -37.78 26.89 -1.93
CA GLY A 537 -38.48 25.65 -2.26
C GLY A 537 -38.77 25.48 -3.75
N ALA A 538 -38.01 26.14 -4.63
CA ALA A 538 -38.16 26.01 -6.10
C ALA A 538 -38.11 24.57 -6.56
N ILE A 539 -37.33 23.73 -5.91
CA ILE A 539 -37.33 22.26 -6.00
C ILE A 539 -37.55 21.71 -4.59
N PRO A 540 -38.54 20.85 -4.36
CA PRO A 540 -38.74 20.15 -3.09
C PRO A 540 -37.49 19.38 -2.66
N LYS A 541 -37.20 19.36 -1.34
CA LYS A 541 -35.99 18.72 -0.81
C LYS A 541 -35.82 17.26 -1.20
N GLU A 542 -36.92 16.55 -1.30
CA GLU A 542 -37.02 15.13 -1.70
C GLU A 542 -36.50 14.86 -3.12
N TYR A 543 -36.48 15.88 -4.01
CA TYR A 543 -36.03 15.74 -5.39
C TYR A 543 -34.57 16.18 -5.62
N ILE A 544 -33.91 16.78 -4.62
CA ILE A 544 -32.51 17.27 -4.76
C ILE A 544 -31.55 16.11 -4.90
N GLU A 545 -31.66 15.11 -4.03
CA GLU A 545 -30.81 13.92 -4.12
C GLU A 545 -31.05 13.10 -5.40
N PRO A 546 -32.28 12.88 -5.87
CA PRO A 546 -32.54 12.33 -7.20
C PRO A 546 -31.81 13.07 -8.35
N VAL A 547 -31.78 14.40 -8.32
CA VAL A 547 -30.99 15.19 -9.29
C VAL A 547 -29.53 14.84 -9.21
N ASN A 548 -28.95 14.81 -8.02
CA ASN A 548 -27.56 14.42 -7.79
C ASN A 548 -27.25 13.00 -8.32
N GLN A 549 -28.11 12.04 -8.04
CA GLN A 549 -27.99 10.67 -8.55
C GLN A 549 -28.08 10.60 -10.09
N GLY A 550 -28.94 11.41 -10.70
CA GLY A 550 -28.99 11.53 -12.15
C GLY A 550 -27.72 12.07 -12.78
N ILE A 551 -27.13 13.07 -12.14
CA ILE A 551 -25.85 13.65 -12.55
C ILE A 551 -24.74 12.62 -12.41
N GLN A 552 -24.64 11.93 -11.29
CA GLN A 552 -23.64 10.87 -11.06
C GLN A 552 -23.77 9.73 -12.07
N GLY A 553 -25.00 9.31 -12.39
CA GLY A 553 -25.26 8.31 -13.43
C GLY A 553 -24.75 8.77 -14.82
N ALA A 554 -24.96 10.04 -15.17
CA ALA A 554 -24.45 10.61 -16.40
C ALA A 554 -22.91 10.73 -16.40
N MET A 555 -22.31 11.04 -15.26
CA MET A 555 -20.85 11.05 -15.11
C MET A 555 -20.23 9.69 -15.37
N GLN A 556 -20.81 8.63 -14.86
CA GLN A 556 -20.29 7.26 -15.08
C GLN A 556 -20.39 6.84 -16.55
N ALA A 557 -21.44 7.26 -17.24
CA ALA A 557 -21.64 6.94 -18.65
C ALA A 557 -20.73 7.72 -19.61
N GLY A 558 -20.20 8.87 -19.18
CA GLY A 558 -19.40 9.78 -20.01
C GLY A 558 -20.18 10.47 -21.13
N ILE A 559 -19.51 11.35 -21.85
CA ILE A 559 -20.13 12.17 -22.90
C ILE A 559 -19.38 12.09 -24.24
N LEU A 560 -18.05 12.03 -24.20
CA LEU A 560 -17.21 12.02 -25.42
C LEU A 560 -17.04 10.61 -25.99
N ALA A 561 -16.62 9.69 -25.15
CA ALA A 561 -16.24 8.34 -25.56
C ALA A 561 -16.69 7.25 -24.55
N GLY A 562 -17.59 7.59 -23.66
CA GLY A 562 -18.11 6.64 -22.68
C GLY A 562 -17.17 6.37 -21.49
N TYR A 563 -16.28 7.31 -21.17
CA TYR A 563 -15.41 7.21 -20.02
C TYR A 563 -15.93 8.02 -18.84
N PRO A 564 -15.68 7.60 -17.59
CA PRO A 564 -16.14 8.32 -16.42
C PRO A 564 -15.66 9.78 -16.40
N VAL A 565 -16.55 10.69 -16.03
CA VAL A 565 -16.24 12.11 -15.86
C VAL A 565 -15.68 12.32 -14.45
N VAL A 566 -14.61 13.12 -14.33
CA VAL A 566 -13.95 13.44 -13.08
C VAL A 566 -13.68 14.94 -12.95
N ASP A 567 -13.37 15.38 -11.73
CA ASP A 567 -12.96 16.75 -11.40
C ASP A 567 -13.93 17.81 -11.93
N VAL A 568 -15.22 17.64 -11.58
CA VAL A 568 -16.27 18.58 -11.90
C VAL A 568 -17.05 18.97 -10.65
N LYS A 569 -17.49 20.22 -10.63
CA LYS A 569 -18.31 20.80 -9.59
C LYS A 569 -19.66 21.21 -10.18
N VAL A 570 -20.72 20.71 -9.61
CA VAL A 570 -22.07 21.00 -10.05
C VAL A 570 -22.84 21.78 -9.00
N THR A 571 -23.37 22.93 -9.38
CA THR A 571 -24.23 23.76 -8.53
C THR A 571 -25.65 23.70 -9.06
N LEU A 572 -26.56 23.15 -8.26
CA LEU A 572 -27.98 23.21 -8.51
C LEU A 572 -28.54 24.48 -7.83
N TYR A 573 -28.96 25.46 -8.60
CA TYR A 573 -29.33 26.77 -8.06
C TYR A 573 -30.80 27.17 -8.24
N ASP A 574 -31.49 26.58 -9.23
CA ASP A 574 -32.89 26.91 -9.48
C ASP A 574 -33.60 25.73 -10.21
N GLY A 575 -34.90 25.84 -10.37
CA GLY A 575 -35.73 24.87 -11.07
C GLY A 575 -37.20 25.09 -10.82
N SER A 576 -38.00 24.15 -11.19
CA SER A 576 -39.45 24.16 -10.89
C SER A 576 -39.99 22.71 -10.83
N TYR A 577 -41.08 22.54 -10.16
CA TYR A 577 -41.79 21.27 -10.05
C TYR A 577 -43.27 21.41 -10.40
N HIS A 578 -43.92 20.28 -10.65
CA HIS A 578 -45.35 20.21 -10.87
C HIS A 578 -45.98 19.28 -9.82
N GLU A 579 -47.02 19.73 -9.13
CA GLU A 579 -47.58 19.03 -7.97
C GLU A 579 -48.05 17.59 -8.28
N VAL A 580 -48.45 17.29 -9.49
CA VAL A 580 -48.98 15.98 -9.89
C VAL A 580 -47.98 15.15 -10.68
N ASP A 581 -47.19 15.80 -11.57
CA ASP A 581 -46.35 15.11 -12.57
C ASP A 581 -44.91 15.02 -12.15
N SER A 582 -44.48 15.69 -11.09
CA SER A 582 -43.13 15.57 -10.56
C SER A 582 -42.92 14.27 -9.77
N SER A 583 -41.76 13.66 -9.93
CA SER A 583 -41.36 12.45 -9.25
C SER A 583 -39.82 12.41 -9.11
N GLU A 584 -39.31 11.58 -8.24
CA GLU A 584 -37.88 11.32 -8.10
C GLU A 584 -37.27 10.91 -9.44
N MET A 585 -37.92 10.03 -10.18
CA MET A 585 -37.48 9.58 -11.50
C MET A 585 -37.39 10.72 -12.51
N ALA A 586 -38.39 11.61 -12.55
CA ALA A 586 -38.39 12.75 -13.45
C ALA A 586 -37.23 13.71 -13.18
N PHE A 587 -36.94 13.98 -11.91
CA PHE A 587 -35.79 14.82 -11.52
C PHE A 587 -34.46 14.13 -11.74
N LYS A 588 -34.38 12.82 -11.54
CA LYS A 588 -33.18 12.03 -11.88
C LYS A 588 -32.85 12.11 -13.38
N ILE A 589 -33.86 11.99 -14.23
CA ILE A 589 -33.73 12.14 -15.68
C ILE A 589 -33.34 13.58 -16.04
N ALA A 590 -34.02 14.58 -15.45
CA ALA A 590 -33.73 15.98 -15.70
C ALA A 590 -32.28 16.35 -15.31
N GLY A 591 -31.79 15.87 -14.17
CA GLY A 591 -30.40 16.03 -13.73
C GLY A 591 -29.41 15.40 -14.69
N SER A 592 -29.67 14.17 -15.13
CA SER A 592 -28.83 13.47 -16.12
C SER A 592 -28.78 14.23 -17.46
N MET A 593 -29.91 14.69 -17.97
CA MET A 593 -29.99 15.46 -19.22
C MET A 593 -29.27 16.80 -19.10
N ALA A 594 -29.48 17.52 -18.00
CA ALA A 594 -28.86 18.80 -17.74
C ALA A 594 -27.34 18.67 -17.71
N PHE A 595 -26.83 17.67 -17.03
CA PHE A 595 -25.39 17.42 -16.95
C PHE A 595 -24.78 17.09 -18.32
N LYS A 596 -25.40 16.22 -19.09
CA LYS A 596 -24.97 15.88 -20.45
C LYS A 596 -24.90 17.11 -21.36
N GLU A 597 -25.91 17.96 -21.28
CA GLU A 597 -25.95 19.20 -22.09
C GLU A 597 -24.88 20.22 -21.63
N ALA A 598 -24.67 20.35 -20.31
CA ALA A 598 -23.65 21.19 -19.76
C ALA A 598 -22.25 20.75 -20.18
N MET A 599 -21.98 19.46 -20.14
CA MET A 599 -20.69 18.88 -20.57
C MET A 599 -20.38 19.21 -22.02
N LYS A 600 -21.36 19.12 -22.93
CA LYS A 600 -21.19 19.45 -24.35
C LYS A 600 -20.80 20.93 -24.55
N LYS A 601 -21.32 21.83 -23.73
CA LYS A 601 -21.05 23.28 -23.78
C LYS A 601 -19.75 23.67 -23.07
N ALA A 602 -19.25 22.82 -22.17
CA ALA A 602 -18.14 23.10 -21.30
C ALA A 602 -16.76 22.70 -21.86
N ASP A 603 -16.67 22.44 -23.17
CA ASP A 603 -15.44 22.00 -23.83
C ASP A 603 -14.86 20.70 -23.20
N PRO A 604 -15.54 19.57 -23.38
CA PRO A 604 -15.12 18.31 -22.78
C PRO A 604 -13.86 17.76 -23.42
N VAL A 605 -13.00 17.14 -22.60
CA VAL A 605 -11.72 16.56 -23.01
C VAL A 605 -11.49 15.19 -22.40
N LEU A 606 -10.71 14.36 -23.08
CA LEU A 606 -10.23 13.10 -22.54
C LEU A 606 -8.98 13.31 -21.70
N MET A 607 -8.90 12.57 -20.60
CA MET A 607 -7.75 12.50 -19.70
C MET A 607 -7.14 11.11 -19.79
N GLU A 608 -5.82 11.05 -19.81
CA GLU A 608 -5.05 9.80 -19.80
C GLU A 608 -4.18 9.67 -18.55
N PRO A 609 -3.98 8.46 -18.03
CA PRO A 609 -3.09 8.25 -16.90
C PRO A 609 -1.64 8.41 -17.33
N ILE A 610 -0.90 9.23 -16.60
CA ILE A 610 0.56 9.39 -16.73
C ILE A 610 1.20 8.54 -15.66
N MET A 611 2.16 7.74 -16.07
CA MET A 611 2.95 6.89 -15.21
C MET A 611 4.27 7.58 -14.87
N GLN A 612 4.65 7.54 -13.61
CA GLN A 612 6.00 7.82 -13.18
C GLN A 612 6.86 6.61 -13.52
N VAL A 613 7.79 6.78 -14.43
CA VAL A 613 8.70 5.73 -14.90
C VAL A 613 10.11 6.08 -14.48
N ASP A 614 10.76 5.18 -13.74
CA ASP A 614 12.13 5.33 -13.29
C ASP A 614 12.96 4.18 -13.88
N VAL A 615 13.94 4.52 -14.69
CA VAL A 615 14.76 3.57 -15.42
C VAL A 615 16.20 3.62 -14.91
N MET A 616 16.73 2.45 -14.56
CA MET A 616 18.12 2.27 -14.14
C MET A 616 18.89 1.57 -15.25
N VAL A 617 19.88 2.23 -15.83
CA VAL A 617 20.69 1.70 -16.94
C VAL A 617 22.16 2.10 -16.78
N PRO A 618 23.10 1.29 -17.29
CA PRO A 618 24.48 1.75 -17.44
C PRO A 618 24.55 3.00 -18.34
N GLU A 619 25.47 3.88 -18.05
CA GLU A 619 25.67 5.17 -18.76
C GLU A 619 25.73 5.02 -20.29
N GLU A 620 26.30 3.94 -20.79
CA GLU A 620 26.41 3.64 -22.22
C GLU A 620 25.08 3.52 -22.96
N TYR A 621 23.98 3.16 -22.24
CA TYR A 621 22.62 3.02 -22.81
C TYR A 621 21.70 4.20 -22.50
N MET A 622 22.16 5.20 -21.76
CA MET A 622 21.34 6.34 -21.33
C MET A 622 20.70 7.06 -22.54
N GLY A 623 21.47 7.33 -23.57
CA GLY A 623 20.97 8.02 -24.78
C GLY A 623 19.85 7.27 -25.49
N ASP A 624 20.00 5.96 -25.64
CA ASP A 624 18.99 5.10 -26.27
C ASP A 624 17.70 5.02 -25.46
N VAL A 625 17.81 4.97 -24.14
CA VAL A 625 16.67 4.95 -23.23
C VAL A 625 15.93 6.28 -23.24
N ILE A 626 16.63 7.39 -23.18
CA ILE A 626 16.01 8.74 -23.28
C ILE A 626 15.31 8.90 -24.63
N GLY A 627 15.95 8.47 -25.72
CA GLY A 627 15.36 8.50 -27.06
C GLY A 627 14.06 7.67 -27.13
N ASP A 628 14.05 6.49 -26.54
CA ASP A 628 12.86 5.64 -26.50
C ASP A 628 11.74 6.25 -25.65
N LEU A 629 12.05 6.73 -24.44
CA LEU A 629 11.06 7.40 -23.59
C LEU A 629 10.45 8.64 -24.26
N ASN A 630 11.26 9.45 -24.95
CA ASN A 630 10.76 10.59 -25.71
C ASN A 630 9.85 10.15 -26.87
N SER A 631 10.18 9.06 -27.57
CA SER A 631 9.35 8.50 -28.63
C SER A 631 7.98 8.01 -28.12
N ARG A 632 7.90 7.68 -26.82
CA ARG A 632 6.68 7.28 -26.09
C ARG A 632 5.94 8.46 -25.46
N ARG A 633 6.13 9.65 -25.95
CA ARG A 633 5.57 10.89 -25.37
C ARG A 633 5.98 11.14 -23.91
N GLY A 634 7.10 10.54 -23.50
CA GLY A 634 7.63 10.73 -22.15
C GLY A 634 8.21 12.12 -21.97
N GLN A 635 8.05 12.65 -20.76
CA GLN A 635 8.67 13.89 -20.32
C GLN A 635 9.74 13.55 -19.29
N ILE A 636 11.00 13.74 -19.64
CA ILE A 636 12.12 13.49 -18.72
C ILE A 636 12.07 14.54 -17.61
N GLN A 637 12.03 14.08 -16.37
CA GLN A 637 11.92 14.91 -15.18
C GLN A 637 13.25 15.06 -14.44
N GLY A 638 14.12 14.06 -14.55
CA GLY A 638 15.41 14.09 -13.90
C GLY A 638 16.32 12.96 -14.38
N MET A 639 17.60 13.15 -14.15
CA MET A 639 18.65 12.17 -14.40
C MET A 639 19.69 12.27 -13.27
N GLU A 640 20.07 11.16 -12.69
CA GLU A 640 21.00 11.12 -11.59
C GLU A 640 21.95 9.92 -11.71
N PRO A 641 23.28 10.15 -11.60
CA PRO A 641 24.23 9.05 -11.51
C PRO A 641 24.10 8.35 -10.14
N ARG A 642 24.03 7.01 -10.15
CA ARG A 642 23.90 6.18 -8.96
C ARG A 642 24.86 4.99 -9.06
N GLY A 643 26.06 5.11 -8.49
CA GLY A 643 26.97 3.96 -8.33
C GLY A 643 27.33 3.22 -9.63
N GLY A 644 27.56 3.94 -10.75
CA GLY A 644 27.93 3.37 -12.05
C GLY A 644 26.76 3.02 -12.95
N VAL A 645 25.53 3.41 -12.55
CA VAL A 645 24.33 3.40 -13.39
C VAL A 645 23.68 4.77 -13.37
N GLU A 646 22.94 5.07 -14.43
CA GLU A 646 22.12 6.29 -14.53
C GLU A 646 20.67 5.97 -14.18
N ALA A 647 20.09 6.77 -13.29
CA ALA A 647 18.67 6.75 -12.97
C ALA A 647 17.96 7.85 -13.76
N ILE A 648 17.03 7.46 -14.64
CA ILE A 648 16.26 8.35 -15.47
C ILE A 648 14.82 8.33 -15.00
N SER A 649 14.29 9.48 -14.59
CA SER A 649 12.89 9.64 -14.19
C SER A 649 12.11 10.34 -15.29
N ALA A 650 10.95 9.79 -15.66
CA ALA A 650 10.10 10.34 -16.70
C ALA A 650 8.60 10.14 -16.38
N GLY A 651 7.77 11.10 -16.78
CA GLY A 651 6.34 10.95 -16.84
C GLY A 651 5.92 10.46 -18.23
N VAL A 652 5.33 9.27 -18.35
CA VAL A 652 4.97 8.66 -19.63
C VAL A 652 3.51 8.22 -19.63
N PRO A 653 2.73 8.50 -20.69
CA PRO A 653 1.36 7.98 -20.80
C PRO A 653 1.34 6.46 -20.77
N LEU A 654 0.41 5.88 -19.98
CA LEU A 654 0.28 4.43 -19.84
C LEU A 654 0.12 3.72 -21.18
N SER A 655 -0.64 4.32 -22.11
CA SER A 655 -0.86 3.76 -23.45
C SER A 655 0.43 3.51 -24.25
N GLU A 656 1.49 4.24 -23.95
CA GLU A 656 2.80 4.12 -24.61
C GLU A 656 3.76 3.15 -23.88
N MET A 657 3.38 2.67 -22.69
CA MET A 657 4.24 1.81 -21.86
C MET A 657 4.04 0.32 -22.12
N PHE A 658 3.00 -0.09 -22.83
CA PHE A 658 2.80 -1.49 -23.17
C PHE A 658 3.96 -2.05 -23.99
N GLY A 659 4.48 -3.20 -23.52
CA GLY A 659 5.66 -3.83 -24.13
C GLY A 659 7.00 -3.15 -23.82
N TYR A 660 7.03 -2.17 -22.95
CA TYR A 660 8.25 -1.44 -22.60
C TYR A 660 9.34 -2.33 -21.99
N ALA A 661 8.98 -3.28 -21.17
CA ALA A 661 9.94 -4.23 -20.56
C ALA A 661 10.78 -4.94 -21.64
N THR A 662 10.14 -5.41 -22.72
CA THR A 662 10.81 -6.07 -23.84
C THR A 662 11.68 -5.08 -24.61
N ALA A 663 11.19 -3.87 -24.86
CA ALA A 663 11.94 -2.84 -25.57
C ALA A 663 13.19 -2.42 -24.79
N LEU A 664 13.07 -2.21 -23.48
CA LEU A 664 14.19 -1.85 -22.60
C LEU A 664 15.25 -2.94 -22.57
N ARG A 665 14.86 -4.20 -22.38
CA ARG A 665 15.79 -5.35 -22.38
C ARG A 665 16.54 -5.46 -23.70
N SER A 666 15.85 -5.30 -24.82
CA SER A 666 16.46 -5.35 -26.16
C SER A 666 17.50 -4.24 -26.36
N ARG A 667 17.20 -3.01 -25.94
CA ARG A 667 18.08 -1.85 -26.09
C ARG A 667 19.28 -1.85 -25.14
N THR A 668 19.14 -2.46 -23.97
CA THR A 668 20.14 -2.44 -22.91
C THR A 668 20.84 -3.80 -22.72
N GLN A 669 20.68 -4.71 -23.67
CA GLN A 669 21.22 -6.08 -23.57
C GLN A 669 20.88 -6.79 -22.25
N GLY A 670 19.68 -6.55 -21.74
CA GLY A 670 19.18 -7.11 -20.48
C GLY A 670 19.67 -6.42 -19.22
N ARG A 671 20.46 -5.34 -19.31
CA ARG A 671 21.02 -4.63 -18.15
C ARG A 671 20.13 -3.51 -17.61
N GLY A 672 19.11 -3.09 -18.34
CA GLY A 672 18.18 -2.06 -17.91
C GLY A 672 17.09 -2.63 -17.00
N GLN A 673 16.78 -1.91 -15.95
CA GLN A 673 15.65 -2.16 -15.07
C GLN A 673 14.76 -0.93 -15.04
N TYR A 674 13.47 -1.11 -14.85
CA TYR A 674 12.56 0.03 -14.68
C TYR A 674 11.49 -0.29 -13.65
N THR A 675 10.95 0.77 -13.09
CA THR A 675 9.75 0.74 -12.28
C THR A 675 8.74 1.71 -12.84
N MET A 676 7.48 1.42 -12.66
CA MET A 676 6.38 2.23 -13.16
C MET A 676 5.27 2.28 -12.12
N GLN A 677 4.80 3.49 -11.82
CA GLN A 677 3.71 3.70 -10.89
C GLN A 677 2.75 4.77 -11.41
N PRO A 678 1.45 4.70 -11.09
CA PRO A 678 0.51 5.77 -11.41
C PRO A 678 0.96 7.09 -10.77
N SER A 679 0.92 8.17 -11.53
CA SER A 679 1.24 9.51 -11.04
C SER A 679 -0.02 10.39 -11.01
N HIS A 680 -0.48 10.79 -12.18
CA HIS A 680 -1.62 11.70 -12.34
C HIS A 680 -2.30 11.48 -13.69
N TYR A 681 -3.41 12.16 -13.90
CA TYR A 681 -4.07 12.22 -15.19
C TYR A 681 -3.77 13.54 -15.88
N THR A 682 -3.52 13.51 -17.17
CA THR A 682 -3.35 14.71 -18.01
C THR A 682 -4.27 14.64 -19.22
N GLU A 683 -4.49 15.81 -19.84
CA GLU A 683 -5.27 15.91 -21.04
C GLU A 683 -4.60 15.20 -22.22
N VAL A 684 -5.35 14.41 -22.95
CA VAL A 684 -4.90 13.70 -24.14
C VAL A 684 -4.70 14.71 -25.28
N PRO A 685 -3.59 14.68 -26.03
CA PRO A 685 -3.41 15.52 -27.21
C PRO A 685 -4.56 15.37 -28.21
N LYS A 686 -5.00 16.48 -28.81
CA LYS A 686 -6.21 16.53 -29.64
C LYS A 686 -6.24 15.48 -30.76
N SER A 687 -5.11 15.26 -31.44
CA SER A 687 -4.99 14.27 -32.54
C SER A 687 -5.18 12.81 -32.05
N ILE A 688 -4.81 12.53 -30.82
CA ILE A 688 -4.97 11.21 -30.19
C ILE A 688 -6.40 11.07 -29.65
N GLN A 689 -6.93 12.12 -29.03
CA GLN A 689 -8.30 12.18 -28.56
C GLN A 689 -9.29 11.85 -29.70
N GLU A 690 -9.15 12.47 -30.87
CA GLU A 690 -9.98 12.18 -32.03
C GLU A 690 -9.92 10.71 -32.44
N LYS A 691 -8.74 10.10 -32.46
CA LYS A 691 -8.58 8.66 -32.76
C LYS A 691 -9.28 7.76 -31.74
N ILE A 692 -9.20 8.09 -30.46
CA ILE A 692 -9.85 7.33 -29.40
C ILE A 692 -11.39 7.41 -29.54
N ILE A 693 -11.93 8.62 -29.77
CA ILE A 693 -13.35 8.84 -29.98
C ILE A 693 -13.85 8.07 -31.20
N ASP A 694 -13.12 8.18 -32.34
CA ASP A 694 -13.50 7.47 -33.59
C ASP A 694 -13.46 5.95 -33.43
N SER A 695 -12.49 5.41 -32.70
CA SER A 695 -12.39 3.97 -32.46
C SER A 695 -13.58 3.45 -31.64
N ARG A 696 -14.02 4.21 -30.64
CA ARG A 696 -15.18 3.88 -29.82
C ARG A 696 -16.49 3.96 -30.60
N THR A 697 -16.62 4.99 -31.43
CA THR A 697 -17.84 5.19 -32.25
C THR A 697 -18.01 4.07 -33.27
N LYS A 698 -16.90 3.55 -33.83
CA LYS A 698 -16.92 2.42 -34.79
C LYS A 698 -17.20 1.07 -34.15
N ASN A 699 -16.87 0.89 -32.86
CA ASN A 699 -17.12 -0.34 -32.14
C ASN A 699 -18.56 -0.40 -31.58
N ASN A 700 -19.26 0.73 -31.51
CA ASN A 700 -20.64 0.87 -31.02
C ASN A 700 -21.68 0.96 -32.17
N GLY A 701 -21.32 0.84 -33.42
CA GLY A 701 -22.16 0.77 -34.61
C GLY A 701 -22.06 -0.59 -35.27
#